data_64fcaaf43afaf4b709d25477ae46e887
#
_entry.id   64fcaaf43afaf4b709d25477ae46e887
#
_cell.length_a   1.000
_cell.length_b   1.000
_cell.length_c   1.000
_cell.angle_alpha   90.00
_cell.angle_beta   90.00
_cell.angle_gamma   90.00
#
_symmetry.space_group_name_H-M   'P 1'
#
loop_
_entity.id
_entity.type
_entity.pdbx_description
1 polymer ?
#
loop_
_entity_poly.entity_id
_entity_poly.type
_entity_poly.pdbx_seq_one_letter_code
_entity_poly.pdbx_strand_id
1 'polypeptide(L)'
;MEFKLHSEYKPTGDQPQAIAELVKGFQEGNQFETLLGVTGSGKTFTMANVIAALNKPTLIIAHNKTLAGQLYGEFKEFFPENAVEYFVSYYDYYQPEAYVPSTDTYIAKDSAINEEIDRLRLSATASLTERRDVIVVASVSCIYGLGSPDDYQGMIVSLRPGMEKDRDQVIRELIAMQYDRNDMDLKRGCFRVHGDVLEIFPAQGKDVLIRVEFFGDEIDRICETDPLTGQVHATLNHISIFPASHYVVGENKIKEACNRIEEELEDRVKFFKSEDKLLEAQRISERTNFDVEMLRETGFCSGIENYSRHLTGSKEGEPPHCLMDFFKDDYLIIIDESHITLPQIRGMYAGDRSRKMTLVDYGFRLPSALDNRPLNFEEFESHIDQMMFVSATPGDYEAEHELLRAEQIIRPTGLLDPEISVRPVEGQIDDLIGEIKKETTKHNKILVTTLTKRMAEDLTDYMKEVGIRVRYLHADIDTLERAEIIRDMRLDVFDVLVGINLLREGLDIPEISLVAILDADKEGFLRSETSLIQTVGRAARNAEGHVVMYADNMTDSMRAAIEETNRRRSIQQKYNEEHGITPQTIKKAVRDLISISKAVVKEEVTFEKDPESMSRKELEKLIADVQKKMQKAAADLNFEAAAELRDKMIELKTMLQNMD
;
A
#
# COMPACT_ATOMS: atom_id res chain seq x y z
N MET A 1 25.19 11.28 -3.71
CA MET A 1 24.30 11.14 -4.88
C MET A 1 23.25 12.23 -4.73
N GLU A 2 22.86 12.88 -5.82
CA GLU A 2 21.89 13.97 -5.80
C GLU A 2 20.59 13.51 -6.47
N PHE A 3 19.46 14.03 -6.03
CA PHE A 3 18.20 13.82 -6.71
C PHE A 3 18.15 14.61 -8.02
N LYS A 4 17.80 13.93 -9.11
CA LYS A 4 17.66 14.52 -10.44
C LYS A 4 16.19 14.44 -10.87
N LEU A 5 15.52 15.59 -10.76
CA LEU A 5 14.13 15.71 -11.18
C LEU A 5 14.03 15.81 -12.70
N HIS A 6 13.31 14.88 -13.31
CA HIS A 6 12.96 14.88 -14.73
C HIS A 6 11.47 15.22 -14.88
N SER A 7 11.17 16.30 -15.59
CA SER A 7 9.77 16.66 -15.88
C SER A 7 9.71 17.54 -17.13
N GLU A 8 8.69 17.28 -17.94
CA GLU A 8 8.33 18.19 -19.05
C GLU A 8 7.61 19.45 -18.53
N TYR A 9 7.11 19.40 -17.29
CA TYR A 9 6.38 20.49 -16.65
C TYR A 9 7.33 21.40 -15.88
N LYS A 10 6.95 22.68 -15.80
CA LYS A 10 7.57 23.68 -14.93
C LYS A 10 6.58 24.10 -13.85
N PRO A 11 7.05 24.46 -12.65
CA PRO A 11 6.16 24.99 -11.62
C PRO A 11 5.36 26.20 -12.10
N THR A 12 4.04 26.16 -11.91
CA THR A 12 3.10 27.22 -12.33
C THR A 12 2.10 27.55 -11.22
N GLY A 13 1.39 28.65 -11.36
CA GLY A 13 0.43 29.10 -10.35
C GLY A 13 1.10 29.38 -9.01
N ASP A 14 0.60 28.78 -7.95
CA ASP A 14 1.14 28.91 -6.58
C ASP A 14 2.37 28.01 -6.33
N GLN A 15 2.66 27.05 -7.22
CA GLN A 15 3.72 26.07 -7.01
C GLN A 15 5.10 26.70 -6.77
N PRO A 16 5.58 27.70 -7.57
CA PRO A 16 6.88 28.30 -7.34
C PRO A 16 7.02 28.90 -5.94
N GLN A 17 5.98 29.60 -5.46
CA GLN A 17 5.96 30.19 -4.13
C GLN A 17 5.92 29.13 -3.06
N ALA A 18 5.02 28.15 -3.15
CA ALA A 18 4.89 27.07 -2.17
C ALA A 18 6.19 26.26 -2.05
N ILE A 19 6.85 25.93 -3.17
CA ILE A 19 8.14 25.24 -3.16
C ILE A 19 9.20 26.08 -2.45
N ALA A 20 9.31 27.37 -2.79
CA ALA A 20 10.30 28.25 -2.20
C ALA A 20 10.11 28.45 -0.69
N GLU A 21 8.87 28.61 -0.23
CA GLU A 21 8.51 28.76 1.18
C GLU A 21 8.84 27.48 1.97
N LEU A 22 8.40 26.30 1.51
CA LEU A 22 8.65 25.01 2.16
C LEU A 22 10.15 24.69 2.21
N VAL A 23 10.87 24.85 1.09
CA VAL A 23 12.31 24.59 1.05
C VAL A 23 13.06 25.51 2.01
N LYS A 24 12.71 26.78 2.04
CA LYS A 24 13.32 27.77 2.93
C LYS A 24 13.05 27.43 4.40
N GLY A 25 11.82 27.10 4.77
CA GLY A 25 11.48 26.79 6.15
C GLY A 25 12.18 25.55 6.66
N PHE A 26 12.24 24.47 5.87
CA PHE A 26 13.03 23.28 6.24
C PHE A 26 14.52 23.56 6.35
N GLN A 27 15.08 24.40 5.48
CA GLN A 27 16.49 24.82 5.57
C GLN A 27 16.77 25.71 6.79
N GLU A 28 15.80 26.47 7.26
CA GLU A 28 15.87 27.28 8.49
C GLU A 28 15.66 26.42 9.76
N GLY A 29 15.31 25.14 9.61
CA GLY A 29 15.18 24.18 10.71
C GLY A 29 13.76 23.96 11.21
N ASN A 30 12.72 24.33 10.43
CA ASN A 30 11.35 23.97 10.77
C ASN A 30 11.21 22.46 10.82
N GLN A 31 10.57 21.95 11.89
CA GLN A 31 10.29 20.54 12.03
C GLN A 31 9.03 20.11 11.28
N PHE A 32 7.99 20.93 11.30
CA PHE A 32 6.69 20.63 10.71
C PHE A 32 6.23 21.75 9.78
N GLU A 33 5.88 21.38 8.55
CA GLU A 33 5.33 22.29 7.56
C GLU A 33 4.14 21.67 6.85
N THR A 34 3.18 22.49 6.44
CA THR A 34 1.98 22.04 5.73
C THR A 34 1.93 22.59 4.31
N LEU A 35 1.75 21.69 3.34
CA LEU A 35 1.29 22.00 2.00
C LEU A 35 -0.23 21.82 1.93
N LEU A 36 -0.97 22.94 2.04
CA LEU A 36 -2.41 22.95 1.78
C LEU A 36 -2.60 23.00 0.26
N GLY A 37 -2.83 21.84 -0.36
CA GLY A 37 -2.98 21.75 -1.80
C GLY A 37 -4.34 21.19 -2.21
N VAL A 38 -5.11 21.97 -2.98
CA VAL A 38 -6.41 21.50 -3.49
C VAL A 38 -6.25 20.34 -4.47
N THR A 39 -7.31 19.58 -4.67
CA THR A 39 -7.33 18.50 -5.65
C THR A 39 -7.03 19.03 -7.05
N GLY A 40 -6.05 18.43 -7.74
CA GLY A 40 -5.66 18.83 -9.10
C GLY A 40 -4.71 20.03 -9.18
N SER A 41 -4.19 20.55 -8.06
CA SER A 41 -3.18 21.61 -8.07
C SER A 41 -1.77 21.14 -8.38
N GLY A 42 -1.53 19.82 -8.46
CA GLY A 42 -0.20 19.24 -8.72
C GLY A 42 0.65 19.07 -7.46
N LYS A 43 0.06 18.70 -6.33
CA LYS A 43 0.77 18.45 -5.05
C LYS A 43 1.99 17.52 -5.22
N THR A 44 1.83 16.40 -5.94
CA THR A 44 2.92 15.43 -6.16
C THR A 44 4.13 16.08 -6.82
N PHE A 45 3.90 16.97 -7.80
CA PHE A 45 4.97 17.69 -8.46
C PHE A 45 5.66 18.70 -7.53
N THR A 46 4.92 19.35 -6.66
CA THR A 46 5.48 20.22 -5.61
C THR A 46 6.32 19.42 -4.62
N MET A 47 5.82 18.26 -4.14
CA MET A 47 6.60 17.35 -3.30
C MET A 47 7.92 16.95 -3.97
N ALA A 48 7.88 16.57 -5.26
CA ALA A 48 9.07 16.18 -6.02
C ALA A 48 10.10 17.33 -6.10
N ASN A 49 9.65 18.56 -6.31
CA ASN A 49 10.54 19.74 -6.34
C ASN A 49 11.15 20.02 -4.96
N VAL A 50 10.39 19.88 -3.88
CA VAL A 50 10.88 20.03 -2.50
C VAL A 50 11.95 18.97 -2.19
N ILE A 51 11.70 17.70 -2.54
CA ILE A 51 12.66 16.60 -2.36
C ILE A 51 13.96 16.88 -3.11
N ALA A 52 13.87 17.29 -4.39
CA ALA A 52 15.03 17.60 -5.20
C ALA A 52 15.84 18.76 -4.64
N ALA A 53 15.17 19.81 -4.13
CA ALA A 53 15.83 20.98 -3.56
C ALA A 53 16.48 20.73 -2.19
N LEU A 54 15.85 19.93 -1.32
CA LEU A 54 16.41 19.56 -0.02
C LEU A 54 17.49 18.49 -0.11
N ASN A 55 17.42 17.65 -1.14
CA ASN A 55 18.37 16.56 -1.39
C ASN A 55 18.52 15.58 -0.19
N LYS A 56 17.42 15.27 0.48
CA LYS A 56 17.36 14.37 1.64
C LYS A 56 16.68 13.05 1.28
N PRO A 57 17.11 11.89 1.83
CA PRO A 57 16.33 10.67 1.78
C PRO A 57 14.90 10.95 2.25
N THR A 58 13.92 10.40 1.58
CA THR A 58 12.52 10.76 1.84
C THR A 58 11.64 9.54 2.04
N LEU A 59 10.84 9.55 3.10
CA LEU A 59 9.76 8.60 3.35
C LEU A 59 8.43 9.28 3.08
N ILE A 60 7.66 8.76 2.11
CA ILE A 60 6.31 9.23 1.80
C ILE A 60 5.31 8.21 2.33
N ILE A 61 4.42 8.61 3.24
CA ILE A 61 3.42 7.73 3.83
C ILE A 61 2.04 8.07 3.30
N ALA A 62 1.37 7.10 2.71
CA ALA A 62 -0.01 7.18 2.23
C ALA A 62 -0.94 6.27 3.03
N HIS A 63 -2.21 6.64 3.17
CA HIS A 63 -3.17 5.91 4.00
C HIS A 63 -3.60 4.55 3.43
N ASN A 64 -3.40 4.28 2.13
CA ASN A 64 -3.72 2.98 1.54
C ASN A 64 -2.75 2.58 0.41
N LYS A 65 -2.79 1.27 0.03
CA LYS A 65 -1.91 0.69 -1.00
C LYS A 65 -2.12 1.32 -2.39
N THR A 66 -3.36 1.65 -2.76
CA THR A 66 -3.69 2.20 -4.08
C THR A 66 -3.07 3.57 -4.28
N LEU A 67 -3.21 4.45 -3.29
CA LEU A 67 -2.60 5.78 -3.33
C LEU A 67 -1.07 5.68 -3.29
N ALA A 68 -0.52 4.82 -2.43
CA ALA A 68 0.92 4.57 -2.41
C ALA A 68 1.44 4.07 -3.76
N GLY A 69 0.71 3.15 -4.43
CA GLY A 69 1.07 2.67 -5.77
C GLY A 69 1.03 3.76 -6.84
N GLN A 70 0.04 4.65 -6.79
CA GLN A 70 -0.05 5.80 -7.70
C GLN A 70 1.15 6.74 -7.48
N LEU A 71 1.43 7.14 -6.24
CA LEU A 71 2.57 8.00 -5.90
C LEU A 71 3.90 7.37 -6.33
N TYR A 72 4.07 6.08 -6.06
CA TYR A 72 5.27 5.34 -6.49
C TYR A 72 5.49 5.42 -8.00
N GLY A 73 4.43 5.24 -8.81
CA GLY A 73 4.51 5.40 -10.25
C GLY A 73 4.90 6.82 -10.68
N GLU A 74 4.24 7.85 -10.11
CA GLU A 74 4.53 9.25 -10.41
C GLU A 74 5.97 9.63 -10.00
N PHE A 75 6.43 9.21 -8.82
CA PHE A 75 7.81 9.49 -8.38
C PHE A 75 8.87 8.76 -9.21
N LYS A 76 8.60 7.56 -9.71
CA LYS A 76 9.49 6.87 -10.66
C LYS A 76 9.67 7.61 -11.97
N GLU A 77 8.60 8.24 -12.46
CA GLU A 77 8.68 9.09 -13.64
C GLU A 77 9.49 10.36 -13.37
N PHE A 78 9.31 10.98 -12.19
CA PHE A 78 10.07 12.17 -11.81
C PHE A 78 11.54 11.91 -11.49
N PHE A 79 11.88 10.73 -10.98
CA PHE A 79 13.24 10.37 -10.54
C PHE A 79 13.74 9.05 -11.15
N PRO A 80 13.85 8.95 -12.48
CA PRO A 80 14.22 7.70 -13.15
C PRO A 80 15.66 7.24 -12.85
N GLU A 81 16.57 8.16 -12.45
CA GLU A 81 17.96 7.85 -12.11
C GLU A 81 18.18 7.58 -10.61
N ASN A 82 17.20 7.87 -9.77
CA ASN A 82 17.30 7.71 -8.32
C ASN A 82 16.56 6.46 -7.84
N ALA A 83 16.82 6.03 -6.62
CA ALA A 83 16.11 4.89 -6.05
C ALA A 83 14.72 5.32 -5.55
N VAL A 84 13.69 4.98 -6.30
CA VAL A 84 12.30 5.09 -5.86
C VAL A 84 11.78 3.71 -5.53
N GLU A 85 11.44 3.50 -4.26
CA GLU A 85 11.12 2.21 -3.68
C GLU A 85 9.67 2.16 -3.16
N TYR A 86 9.12 0.96 -3.06
CA TYR A 86 7.74 0.72 -2.66
C TYR A 86 7.67 -0.17 -1.41
N PHE A 87 7.04 0.31 -0.35
CA PHE A 87 6.97 -0.40 0.91
C PHE A 87 5.55 -0.41 1.49
N VAL A 88 4.78 -1.42 1.13
CA VAL A 88 3.41 -1.61 1.64
C VAL A 88 3.27 -2.99 2.29
N SER A 89 2.12 -3.30 2.86
CA SER A 89 1.85 -4.66 3.36
C SER A 89 1.94 -5.67 2.20
N TYR A 90 2.75 -6.71 2.37
CA TYR A 90 2.97 -7.75 1.35
C TYR A 90 1.90 -8.85 1.31
N TYR A 91 0.84 -8.71 2.13
CA TYR A 91 -0.27 -9.65 2.09
C TYR A 91 -1.32 -9.23 1.05
N ASP A 92 -1.65 -10.13 0.13
CA ASP A 92 -2.82 -9.99 -0.74
C ASP A 92 -4.11 -10.24 0.05
N TYR A 93 -4.06 -11.26 0.90
CA TYR A 93 -5.08 -11.56 1.89
C TYR A 93 -4.43 -11.69 3.27
N TYR A 94 -5.03 -11.10 4.28
CA TYR A 94 -4.55 -11.18 5.66
C TYR A 94 -5.70 -11.31 6.66
N GLN A 95 -5.80 -12.48 7.26
CA GLN A 95 -6.62 -12.72 8.43
C GLN A 95 -5.70 -12.83 9.64
N PRO A 96 -5.71 -11.84 10.55
CA PRO A 96 -4.88 -11.91 11.74
C PRO A 96 -5.35 -13.02 12.66
N GLU A 97 -4.39 -13.64 13.34
CA GLU A 97 -4.68 -14.56 14.44
C GLU A 97 -5.54 -13.85 15.51
N ALA A 98 -6.64 -14.47 15.90
CA ALA A 98 -7.55 -13.92 16.90
C ALA A 98 -8.25 -15.01 17.70
N TYR A 99 -8.73 -14.66 18.88
CA TYR A 99 -9.57 -15.54 19.68
C TYR A 99 -10.81 -14.78 20.14
N VAL A 100 -11.97 -15.41 20.00
CA VAL A 100 -13.26 -14.86 20.42
C VAL A 100 -13.76 -15.65 21.63
N PRO A 101 -13.56 -15.15 22.88
CA PRO A 101 -13.88 -15.89 24.09
C PRO A 101 -15.37 -16.24 24.22
N SER A 102 -16.28 -15.40 23.74
CA SER A 102 -17.74 -15.61 23.84
C SER A 102 -18.23 -16.82 23.05
N THR A 103 -17.51 -17.23 22.00
CA THR A 103 -17.86 -18.37 21.14
C THR A 103 -16.84 -19.50 21.21
N ASP A 104 -15.79 -19.35 22.06
CA ASP A 104 -14.63 -20.26 22.10
C ASP A 104 -14.05 -20.55 20.71
N THR A 105 -13.95 -19.51 19.88
CA THR A 105 -13.52 -19.64 18.50
C THR A 105 -12.10 -19.09 18.32
N TYR A 106 -11.16 -19.96 17.98
CA TYR A 106 -9.83 -19.59 17.58
C TYR A 106 -9.78 -19.42 16.05
N ILE A 107 -9.32 -18.26 15.62
CA ILE A 107 -9.09 -17.92 14.22
C ILE A 107 -7.59 -18.00 13.99
N ALA A 108 -7.15 -18.99 13.24
CA ALA A 108 -5.74 -19.10 12.85
C ALA A 108 -5.34 -17.94 11.93
N LYS A 109 -4.06 -17.53 12.00
CA LYS A 109 -3.50 -16.62 11.00
C LYS A 109 -3.59 -17.28 9.63
N ASP A 110 -4.25 -16.61 8.69
CA ASP A 110 -4.28 -16.99 7.29
C ASP A 110 -3.81 -15.82 6.43
N SER A 111 -2.91 -16.08 5.51
CA SER A 111 -2.33 -15.01 4.69
C SER A 111 -1.76 -15.54 3.39
N ALA A 112 -2.00 -14.82 2.31
CA ALA A 112 -1.33 -15.00 1.04
C ALA A 112 -0.28 -13.89 0.88
N ILE A 113 0.97 -14.26 0.63
CA ILE A 113 2.08 -13.34 0.43
C ILE A 113 2.21 -13.03 -1.05
N ASN A 114 2.26 -11.75 -1.39
CA ASN A 114 2.61 -11.29 -2.71
C ASN A 114 4.13 -11.22 -2.85
N GLU A 115 4.70 -12.13 -3.63
CA GLU A 115 6.16 -12.24 -3.82
C GLU A 115 6.78 -10.98 -4.43
N GLU A 116 6.05 -10.28 -5.30
CA GLU A 116 6.57 -9.05 -5.91
C GLU A 116 6.61 -7.89 -4.91
N ILE A 117 5.58 -7.75 -4.07
CA ILE A 117 5.60 -6.74 -3.00
C ILE A 117 6.68 -7.07 -1.96
N ASP A 118 6.86 -8.34 -1.62
CA ASP A 118 7.94 -8.78 -0.72
C ASP A 118 9.32 -8.41 -1.29
N ARG A 119 9.55 -8.68 -2.58
CA ARG A 119 10.76 -8.27 -3.30
C ARG A 119 11.00 -6.75 -3.22
N LEU A 120 9.94 -5.95 -3.44
CA LEU A 120 10.03 -4.48 -3.39
C LEU A 120 10.35 -3.98 -1.99
N ARG A 121 9.84 -4.64 -0.94
CA ARG A 121 10.18 -4.33 0.46
C ARG A 121 11.65 -4.60 0.77
N LEU A 122 12.19 -5.73 0.32
CA LEU A 122 13.61 -6.06 0.45
C LEU A 122 14.48 -5.10 -0.36
N SER A 123 14.02 -4.67 -1.55
CA SER A 123 14.69 -3.64 -2.35
C SER A 123 14.77 -2.31 -1.60
N ALA A 124 13.70 -1.90 -0.94
CA ALA A 124 13.67 -0.64 -0.17
C ALA A 124 14.72 -0.61 0.95
N THR A 125 14.79 -1.65 1.76
CA THR A 125 15.78 -1.74 2.86
C THR A 125 17.20 -1.85 2.35
N ALA A 126 17.44 -2.57 1.25
CA ALA A 126 18.74 -2.63 0.59
C ALA A 126 19.17 -1.25 0.08
N SER A 127 18.29 -0.54 -0.64
CA SER A 127 18.56 0.80 -1.16
C SER A 127 18.85 1.81 -0.05
N LEU A 128 18.10 1.79 1.07
CA LEU A 128 18.35 2.65 2.23
C LEU A 128 19.71 2.39 2.88
N THR A 129 20.21 1.15 2.79
CA THR A 129 21.52 0.79 3.35
C THR A 129 22.67 1.29 2.47
N GLU A 130 22.52 1.25 1.14
CA GLU A 130 23.60 1.57 0.18
C GLU A 130 23.62 3.02 -0.31
N ARG A 131 22.44 3.65 -0.38
CA ARG A 131 22.26 4.93 -1.07
C ARG A 131 21.68 6.00 -0.14
N ARG A 132 21.86 7.27 -0.52
CA ARG A 132 21.21 8.41 0.13
C ARG A 132 20.13 9.07 -0.73
N ASP A 133 20.15 8.84 -2.03
CA ASP A 133 19.19 9.35 -2.99
C ASP A 133 17.99 8.39 -3.13
N VAL A 134 17.34 8.11 -2.01
CA VAL A 134 16.25 7.12 -1.90
C VAL A 134 14.94 7.81 -1.52
N ILE A 135 13.89 7.52 -2.29
CA ILE A 135 12.51 7.86 -1.96
C ILE A 135 11.76 6.56 -1.70
N VAL A 136 11.26 6.36 -0.50
CA VAL A 136 10.41 5.21 -0.19
C VAL A 136 8.96 5.66 -0.10
N VAL A 137 8.11 5.14 -0.96
CA VAL A 137 6.66 5.34 -0.89
C VAL A 137 6.04 4.18 -0.14
N ALA A 138 5.47 4.46 1.02
CA ALA A 138 4.97 3.47 1.94
C ALA A 138 3.48 3.64 2.28
N SER A 139 2.84 2.57 2.70
CA SER A 139 1.60 2.65 3.45
C SER A 139 1.90 2.71 4.96
N VAL A 140 0.87 2.91 5.78
CA VAL A 140 1.00 2.93 7.26
C VAL A 140 1.66 1.65 7.80
N SER A 141 1.77 0.57 7.01
CA SER A 141 2.53 -0.64 7.39
C SER A 141 4.00 -0.39 7.70
N CYS A 142 4.58 0.75 7.34
CA CYS A 142 5.96 1.13 7.63
C CYS A 142 6.26 1.30 9.13
N ILE A 143 5.23 1.51 9.97
CA ILE A 143 5.39 1.62 11.43
C ILE A 143 5.34 0.26 12.16
N TYR A 144 5.10 -0.84 11.43
CA TYR A 144 5.12 -2.19 11.99
C TYR A 144 6.54 -2.72 12.14
N GLY A 145 6.70 -3.63 13.12
CA GLY A 145 7.98 -4.26 13.41
C GLY A 145 8.64 -4.91 12.20
N LEU A 146 9.92 -4.62 12.04
CA LEU A 146 10.87 -5.30 11.15
C LEU A 146 12.00 -5.89 12.01
N GLY A 147 12.92 -6.61 11.38
CA GLY A 147 14.18 -7.01 12.01
C GLY A 147 15.05 -5.81 12.34
N SER A 148 16.06 -6.04 13.18
CA SER A 148 17.03 -5.01 13.55
C SER A 148 17.84 -4.56 12.32
N PRO A 149 17.96 -3.23 12.07
CA PRO A 149 18.82 -2.71 10.99
C PRO A 149 20.29 -3.12 11.17
N ASP A 150 20.79 -3.16 12.40
CA ASP A 150 22.18 -3.53 12.71
C ASP A 150 22.42 -5.02 12.36
N ASP A 151 21.48 -5.91 12.71
CA ASP A 151 21.58 -7.32 12.35
C ASP A 151 21.48 -7.52 10.83
N TYR A 152 20.59 -6.79 10.17
CA TYR A 152 20.45 -6.81 8.72
C TYR A 152 21.75 -6.36 8.03
N GLN A 153 22.34 -5.24 8.46
CA GLN A 153 23.59 -4.72 7.91
C GLN A 153 24.78 -5.63 8.21
N GLY A 154 24.84 -6.19 9.42
CA GLY A 154 25.91 -7.10 9.86
C GLY A 154 25.95 -8.42 9.09
N MET A 155 24.86 -8.79 8.44
CA MET A 155 24.73 -10.00 7.63
C MET A 155 25.03 -9.80 6.14
N ILE A 156 25.23 -8.57 5.66
CA ILE A 156 25.51 -8.30 4.24
C ILE A 156 26.84 -8.95 3.84
N VAL A 157 26.80 -9.74 2.78
CA VAL A 157 28.00 -10.36 2.20
C VAL A 157 28.55 -9.52 1.07
N SER A 158 29.72 -8.94 1.29
CA SER A 158 30.44 -8.15 0.28
C SER A 158 31.49 -9.01 -0.40
N LEU A 159 31.44 -9.04 -1.73
CA LEU A 159 32.34 -9.85 -2.57
C LEU A 159 33.05 -8.96 -3.61
N ARG A 160 34.32 -9.26 -3.87
CA ARG A 160 35.16 -8.55 -4.86
C ARG A 160 36.08 -9.55 -5.56
N PRO A 161 36.37 -9.39 -6.87
CA PRO A 161 37.44 -10.15 -7.51
C PRO A 161 38.79 -9.94 -6.82
N GLY A 162 39.58 -10.99 -6.69
CA GLY A 162 40.85 -10.98 -5.96
C GLY A 162 40.73 -11.10 -4.42
N MET A 163 39.53 -11.30 -3.89
CA MET A 163 39.30 -11.49 -2.47
C MET A 163 39.59 -12.93 -2.09
N GLU A 164 40.47 -13.15 -1.09
CA GLU A 164 40.68 -14.47 -0.47
C GLU A 164 39.47 -14.78 0.42
N LYS A 165 38.58 -15.61 -0.08
CA LYS A 165 37.38 -16.06 0.62
C LYS A 165 36.92 -17.38 0.05
N ASP A 166 36.95 -18.42 0.87
CA ASP A 166 36.53 -19.79 0.49
C ASP A 166 35.06 -19.83 0.08
N ARG A 167 34.77 -20.54 -1.00
CA ARG A 167 33.41 -20.75 -1.50
C ARG A 167 32.45 -21.26 -0.42
N ASP A 168 32.89 -22.24 0.37
CA ASP A 168 32.06 -22.87 1.42
C ASP A 168 31.79 -21.91 2.57
N GLN A 169 32.67 -20.92 2.80
CA GLN A 169 32.38 -19.81 3.71
C GLN A 169 31.27 -18.92 3.18
N VAL A 170 31.31 -18.54 1.91
CA VAL A 170 30.24 -17.75 1.28
C VAL A 170 28.89 -18.50 1.32
N ILE A 171 28.89 -19.82 1.08
CA ILE A 171 27.70 -20.65 1.19
C ILE A 171 27.12 -20.62 2.62
N ARG A 172 27.96 -20.75 3.66
CA ARG A 172 27.49 -20.65 5.05
C ARG A 172 26.89 -19.28 5.36
N GLU A 173 27.50 -18.21 4.87
CA GLU A 173 26.99 -16.85 5.03
C GLU A 173 25.64 -16.66 4.33
N LEU A 174 25.45 -17.21 3.11
CA LEU A 174 24.17 -17.18 2.39
C LEU A 174 23.06 -17.93 3.15
N ILE A 175 23.36 -19.10 3.69
CA ILE A 175 22.40 -19.87 4.50
C ILE A 175 22.02 -19.08 5.77
N ALA A 176 22.99 -18.45 6.43
CA ALA A 176 22.71 -17.60 7.58
C ALA A 176 21.83 -16.39 7.24
N MET A 177 21.87 -15.89 6.00
CA MET A 177 21.03 -14.84 5.46
C MET A 177 19.65 -15.32 4.97
N GLN A 178 19.30 -16.59 5.20
CA GLN A 178 18.03 -17.20 4.79
C GLN A 178 17.91 -17.44 3.27
N TYR A 179 19.04 -17.61 2.56
CA TYR A 179 19.02 -18.13 1.19
C TYR A 179 18.92 -19.65 1.19
N ASP A 180 18.07 -20.19 0.34
CA ASP A 180 17.91 -21.60 0.15
C ASP A 180 18.84 -22.14 -0.96
N ARG A 181 19.46 -23.29 -0.73
CA ARG A 181 20.16 -23.98 -1.80
C ARG A 181 19.19 -24.76 -2.67
N ASN A 182 19.12 -24.44 -3.94
CA ASN A 182 18.30 -25.16 -4.91
C ASN A 182 19.04 -25.27 -6.24
N ASP A 183 19.60 -26.46 -6.49
CA ASP A 183 20.39 -26.73 -7.69
C ASP A 183 19.50 -27.02 -8.92
N MET A 184 18.19 -27.26 -8.74
CA MET A 184 17.25 -27.64 -9.80
C MET A 184 16.40 -26.45 -10.28
N ASP A 185 15.87 -25.65 -9.35
CA ASP A 185 14.97 -24.53 -9.63
C ASP A 185 15.50 -23.26 -8.95
N LEU A 186 16.33 -22.52 -9.69
CA LEU A 186 16.95 -21.30 -9.18
C LEU A 186 15.99 -20.12 -9.28
N LYS A 187 15.45 -19.73 -8.15
CA LYS A 187 14.53 -18.61 -8.00
C LYS A 187 15.04 -17.58 -7.00
N ARG A 188 14.33 -16.49 -6.86
CA ARG A 188 14.63 -15.41 -5.93
C ARG A 188 14.88 -15.94 -4.50
N GLY A 189 15.94 -15.47 -3.85
CA GLY A 189 16.34 -15.94 -2.52
C GLY A 189 16.96 -17.33 -2.50
N CYS A 190 17.32 -17.87 -3.68
CA CYS A 190 18.02 -19.16 -3.78
C CYS A 190 19.42 -18.99 -4.36
N PHE A 191 20.26 -19.98 -4.10
CA PHE A 191 21.56 -20.14 -4.75
C PHE A 191 21.78 -21.57 -5.20
N ARG A 192 22.66 -21.77 -6.18
CA ARG A 192 23.13 -23.07 -6.60
C ARG A 192 24.65 -23.12 -6.79
N VAL A 193 25.21 -24.30 -6.73
CA VAL A 193 26.66 -24.55 -6.79
C VAL A 193 26.99 -25.55 -7.88
N HIS A 194 27.83 -25.15 -8.82
CA HIS A 194 28.35 -26.02 -9.87
C HIS A 194 29.88 -25.97 -9.94
N GLY A 195 30.55 -26.93 -9.30
CA GLY A 195 32.01 -26.91 -9.19
C GLY A 195 32.51 -25.67 -8.44
N ASP A 196 33.33 -24.87 -9.09
CA ASP A 196 33.89 -23.64 -8.54
C ASP A 196 33.05 -22.41 -8.86
N VAL A 197 31.82 -22.61 -9.30
CA VAL A 197 30.87 -21.51 -9.63
C VAL A 197 29.72 -21.52 -8.64
N LEU A 198 29.47 -20.35 -8.04
CA LEU A 198 28.33 -20.07 -7.19
C LEU A 198 27.40 -19.09 -7.92
N GLU A 199 26.16 -19.48 -8.13
CA GLU A 199 25.13 -18.63 -8.72
C GLU A 199 24.10 -18.27 -7.67
N ILE A 200 23.85 -16.97 -7.49
CA ILE A 200 22.97 -16.42 -6.47
C ILE A 200 21.87 -15.61 -7.16
N PHE A 201 20.61 -15.91 -6.84
CA PHE A 201 19.49 -15.06 -7.25
C PHE A 201 19.14 -14.12 -6.08
N PRO A 202 19.54 -12.84 -6.14
CA PRO A 202 19.32 -11.91 -5.03
C PRO A 202 17.85 -11.80 -4.65
N ALA A 203 17.56 -11.71 -3.35
CA ALA A 203 16.20 -11.66 -2.84
C ALA A 203 15.45 -10.39 -3.28
N GLN A 204 16.17 -9.28 -3.46
CA GLN A 204 15.65 -8.00 -3.99
C GLN A 204 15.71 -7.92 -5.53
N GLY A 205 16.41 -8.86 -6.19
CA GLY A 205 16.61 -8.88 -7.64
C GLY A 205 15.34 -9.26 -8.40
N LYS A 206 15.22 -8.73 -9.63
CA LYS A 206 14.08 -9.04 -10.50
C LYS A 206 14.45 -10.06 -11.57
N ASP A 207 15.45 -9.74 -12.40
CA ASP A 207 15.78 -10.51 -13.60
C ASP A 207 17.29 -10.72 -13.75
N VAL A 208 18.05 -10.66 -12.65
CA VAL A 208 19.50 -10.71 -12.67
C VAL A 208 20.01 -11.74 -11.69
N LEU A 209 20.87 -12.62 -12.19
CA LEU A 209 21.59 -13.63 -11.43
C LEU A 209 23.03 -13.17 -11.22
N ILE A 210 23.54 -13.33 -10.02
CA ILE A 210 24.95 -13.07 -9.69
C ILE A 210 25.72 -14.37 -9.76
N ARG A 211 26.69 -14.45 -10.67
CA ARG A 211 27.61 -15.56 -10.81
C ARG A 211 28.96 -15.17 -10.22
N VAL A 212 29.43 -15.94 -9.25
CA VAL A 212 30.73 -15.80 -8.61
C VAL A 212 31.58 -17.02 -8.98
N GLU A 213 32.69 -16.80 -9.63
CA GLU A 213 33.64 -17.83 -10.08
C GLU A 213 34.82 -17.81 -9.12
N PHE A 214 35.20 -19.01 -8.61
CA PHE A 214 36.33 -19.19 -7.69
C PHE A 214 37.48 -19.86 -8.35
N PHE A 215 38.69 -19.50 -7.94
CA PHE A 215 39.92 -20.24 -8.25
C PHE A 215 40.63 -20.59 -6.97
N GLY A 216 40.41 -21.82 -6.48
CA GLY A 216 40.79 -22.20 -5.11
C GLY A 216 39.98 -21.39 -4.07
N ASP A 217 40.69 -20.74 -3.18
CA ASP A 217 40.11 -19.91 -2.10
C ASP A 217 40.02 -18.43 -2.48
N GLU A 218 40.19 -18.08 -3.78
CA GLU A 218 40.14 -16.71 -4.26
C GLU A 218 38.94 -16.53 -5.22
N ILE A 219 38.27 -15.38 -5.12
CA ILE A 219 37.23 -14.99 -6.10
C ILE A 219 37.91 -14.47 -7.34
N ASP A 220 37.81 -15.22 -8.44
CA ASP A 220 38.40 -14.88 -9.73
C ASP A 220 37.56 -13.83 -10.46
N ARG A 221 36.23 -14.03 -10.52
CA ARG A 221 35.34 -13.18 -11.30
C ARG A 221 33.94 -13.12 -10.72
N ILE A 222 33.29 -11.95 -10.87
CA ILE A 222 31.88 -11.74 -10.52
C ILE A 222 31.16 -11.17 -11.74
N CYS A 223 30.02 -11.76 -12.12
CA CYS A 223 29.22 -11.34 -13.27
C CYS A 223 27.74 -11.24 -12.93
N GLU A 224 27.07 -10.31 -13.59
CA GLU A 224 25.62 -10.33 -13.76
C GLU A 224 25.27 -11.17 -14.98
N THR A 225 24.35 -12.10 -14.82
CA THR A 225 23.92 -13.01 -15.89
C THR A 225 22.40 -13.08 -15.97
N ASP A 226 21.90 -13.34 -17.18
CA ASP A 226 20.49 -13.64 -17.40
C ASP A 226 20.17 -15.03 -16.82
N PRO A 227 19.13 -15.18 -15.98
CA PRO A 227 18.81 -16.46 -15.32
C PRO A 227 18.36 -17.56 -16.28
N LEU A 228 17.82 -17.22 -17.45
CA LEU A 228 17.31 -18.17 -18.44
C LEU A 228 18.39 -18.58 -19.45
N THR A 229 19.10 -17.58 -20.00
CA THR A 229 20.07 -17.81 -21.09
C THR A 229 21.50 -18.01 -20.60
N GLY A 230 21.79 -17.59 -19.35
CA GLY A 230 23.16 -17.57 -18.81
C GLY A 230 24.06 -16.51 -19.46
N GLN A 231 23.49 -15.62 -20.29
CA GLN A 231 24.26 -14.57 -20.95
C GLN A 231 24.80 -13.57 -19.92
N VAL A 232 26.08 -13.22 -20.04
CA VAL A 232 26.70 -12.23 -19.16
C VAL A 232 26.28 -10.82 -19.61
N HIS A 233 25.64 -10.08 -18.71
CA HIS A 233 25.26 -8.67 -18.91
C HIS A 233 26.38 -7.70 -18.55
N ALA A 234 27.04 -7.96 -17.41
CA ALA A 234 28.11 -7.13 -16.90
C ALA A 234 29.10 -7.95 -16.08
N THR A 235 30.36 -7.48 -16.01
CA THR A 235 31.35 -7.95 -15.03
C THR A 235 31.46 -6.91 -13.93
N LEU A 236 31.39 -7.37 -12.68
CA LEU A 236 31.35 -6.53 -11.50
C LEU A 236 32.72 -6.51 -10.79
N ASN A 237 33.10 -5.33 -10.31
CA ASN A 237 34.26 -5.17 -9.44
C ASN A 237 33.93 -5.30 -7.94
N HIS A 238 32.64 -5.27 -7.62
CA HIS A 238 32.12 -5.42 -6.27
C HIS A 238 30.62 -5.74 -6.32
N ILE A 239 30.15 -6.55 -5.39
CA ILE A 239 28.72 -6.80 -5.15
C ILE A 239 28.45 -6.94 -3.64
N SER A 240 27.35 -6.39 -3.19
CA SER A 240 26.75 -6.64 -1.87
C SER A 240 25.55 -7.55 -2.03
N ILE A 241 25.55 -8.69 -1.35
CA ILE A 241 24.41 -9.59 -1.26
C ILE A 241 23.69 -9.31 0.04
N PHE A 242 22.40 -8.98 -0.06
CA PHE A 242 21.53 -8.63 1.08
C PHE A 242 20.76 -9.84 1.57
N PRO A 243 20.35 -9.87 2.85
CA PRO A 243 19.52 -10.94 3.40
C PRO A 243 18.22 -11.18 2.63
N ALA A 244 17.80 -12.44 2.58
CA ALA A 244 16.54 -12.83 1.94
C ALA A 244 15.29 -12.56 2.80
N SER A 245 15.48 -12.14 4.04
CA SER A 245 14.41 -11.79 4.98
C SER A 245 14.83 -10.58 5.83
N HIS A 246 13.86 -9.81 6.31
CA HIS A 246 14.11 -8.75 7.29
C HIS A 246 14.41 -9.30 8.70
N TYR A 247 13.92 -10.51 9.01
CA TYR A 247 14.14 -11.19 10.29
C TYR A 247 15.31 -12.15 10.20
N VAL A 248 16.52 -11.64 10.05
CA VAL A 248 17.75 -12.42 10.08
C VAL A 248 18.48 -12.20 11.39
N VAL A 249 18.86 -13.30 12.05
CA VAL A 249 19.51 -13.27 13.37
C VAL A 249 20.62 -14.32 13.38
N GLY A 250 21.79 -13.96 13.87
CA GLY A 250 22.93 -14.89 13.97
C GLY A 250 22.65 -16.07 14.92
N GLU A 251 23.24 -17.23 14.66
CA GLU A 251 23.01 -18.47 15.41
C GLU A 251 23.16 -18.31 16.94
N ASN A 252 24.13 -17.52 17.40
CA ASN A 252 24.34 -17.29 18.84
C ASN A 252 23.15 -16.54 19.46
N LYS A 253 22.62 -15.54 18.78
CA LYS A 253 21.44 -14.80 19.23
C LYS A 253 20.19 -15.68 19.24
N ILE A 254 20.04 -16.60 18.27
CA ILE A 254 18.93 -17.56 18.25
C ILE A 254 18.99 -18.48 19.48
N LYS A 255 20.17 -19.00 19.83
CA LYS A 255 20.35 -19.83 21.02
C LYS A 255 19.98 -19.09 22.30
N GLU A 256 20.43 -17.85 22.45
CA GLU A 256 20.08 -17.00 23.59
C GLU A 256 18.58 -16.66 23.62
N ALA A 257 17.99 -16.40 22.46
CA ALA A 257 16.55 -16.14 22.33
C ALA A 257 15.74 -17.37 22.77
N CYS A 258 16.10 -18.58 22.31
CA CYS A 258 15.44 -19.82 22.74
C CYS A 258 15.46 -19.98 24.26
N ASN A 259 16.59 -19.73 24.91
CA ASN A 259 16.67 -19.83 26.37
C ASN A 259 15.73 -18.80 27.05
N ARG A 260 15.69 -17.54 26.59
CA ARG A 260 14.77 -16.53 27.13
C ARG A 260 13.31 -16.87 26.88
N ILE A 261 12.98 -17.48 25.74
CA ILE A 261 11.61 -17.95 25.44
C ILE A 261 11.22 -19.06 26.40
N GLU A 262 12.12 -20.01 26.69
CA GLU A 262 11.85 -21.11 27.63
C GLU A 262 11.66 -20.59 29.06
N GLU A 263 12.47 -19.63 29.52
CA GLU A 263 12.29 -18.98 30.80
C GLU A 263 10.93 -18.28 30.93
N GLU A 264 10.55 -17.50 29.92
CA GLU A 264 9.23 -16.85 29.88
C GLU A 264 8.09 -17.86 29.87
N LEU A 265 8.25 -18.97 29.12
CA LEU A 265 7.27 -20.07 29.08
C LEU A 265 7.07 -20.71 30.45
N GLU A 266 8.16 -21.02 31.16
CA GLU A 266 8.08 -21.60 32.52
C GLU A 266 7.29 -20.68 33.45
N ASP A 267 7.57 -19.40 33.43
CA ASP A 267 6.89 -18.43 34.29
C ASP A 267 5.43 -18.26 33.90
N ARG A 268 5.11 -18.27 32.60
CA ARG A 268 3.73 -18.19 32.13
C ARG A 268 2.92 -19.44 32.46
N VAL A 269 3.52 -20.62 32.37
CA VAL A 269 2.88 -21.90 32.76
C VAL A 269 2.64 -21.93 34.28
N LYS A 270 3.58 -21.47 35.11
CA LYS A 270 3.38 -21.34 36.56
C LYS A 270 2.23 -20.40 36.86
N PHE A 271 2.15 -19.25 36.18
CA PHE A 271 1.06 -18.29 36.32
C PHE A 271 -0.31 -18.95 36.02
N PHE A 272 -0.46 -19.59 34.85
CA PHE A 272 -1.73 -20.23 34.48
C PHE A 272 -2.12 -21.34 35.46
N LYS A 273 -1.19 -22.14 35.94
CA LYS A 273 -1.44 -23.16 36.94
C LYS A 273 -1.90 -22.56 38.27
N SER A 274 -1.34 -21.42 38.68
CA SER A 274 -1.74 -20.73 39.92
C SER A 274 -3.16 -20.14 39.84
N GLU A 275 -3.61 -19.81 38.62
CA GLU A 275 -4.96 -19.31 38.31
C GLU A 275 -5.97 -20.44 37.97
N ASP A 276 -5.58 -21.71 38.14
CA ASP A 276 -6.36 -22.91 37.77
C ASP A 276 -6.75 -22.99 36.28
N LYS A 277 -5.96 -22.33 35.39
CA LYS A 277 -6.10 -22.31 33.94
C LYS A 277 -5.25 -23.39 33.29
N LEU A 278 -5.63 -24.66 33.48
CA LEU A 278 -4.84 -25.81 33.05
C LEU A 278 -4.80 -25.98 31.52
N LEU A 279 -5.88 -25.61 30.83
CA LEU A 279 -5.97 -25.70 29.37
C LEU A 279 -5.06 -24.68 28.71
N GLU A 280 -5.05 -23.45 29.24
CA GLU A 280 -4.17 -22.38 28.76
C GLU A 280 -2.69 -22.73 29.00
N ALA A 281 -2.39 -23.33 30.16
CA ALA A 281 -1.03 -23.79 30.48
C ALA A 281 -0.55 -24.89 29.51
N GLN A 282 -1.40 -25.85 29.16
CA GLN A 282 -1.08 -26.90 28.20
C GLN A 282 -0.89 -26.30 26.80
N ARG A 283 -1.83 -25.48 26.35
CA ARG A 283 -1.83 -24.87 25.01
C ARG A 283 -0.56 -24.06 24.75
N ILE A 284 -0.21 -23.17 25.67
CA ILE A 284 1.00 -22.36 25.50
C ILE A 284 2.28 -23.20 25.54
N SER A 285 2.31 -24.25 26.40
CA SER A 285 3.45 -25.15 26.52
C SER A 285 3.70 -25.93 25.23
N GLU A 286 2.66 -26.55 24.66
CA GLU A 286 2.77 -27.34 23.43
C GLU A 286 3.23 -26.46 22.27
N ARG A 287 2.60 -25.31 22.07
CA ARG A 287 2.91 -24.39 20.98
C ARG A 287 4.33 -23.85 21.08
N THR A 288 4.70 -23.33 22.25
CA THR A 288 6.01 -22.69 22.42
C THR A 288 7.17 -23.67 22.31
N ASN A 289 7.03 -24.89 22.89
CA ASN A 289 8.06 -25.91 22.76
C ASN A 289 8.28 -26.33 21.31
N PHE A 290 7.22 -26.48 20.53
CA PHE A 290 7.32 -26.75 19.10
C PHE A 290 8.05 -25.63 18.34
N ASP A 291 7.67 -24.37 18.61
CA ASP A 291 8.27 -23.20 17.97
C ASP A 291 9.77 -23.09 18.32
N VAL A 292 10.17 -23.38 19.60
CA VAL A 292 11.58 -23.37 20.03
C VAL A 292 12.39 -24.50 19.37
N GLU A 293 11.81 -25.69 19.23
CA GLU A 293 12.46 -26.79 18.53
C GLU A 293 12.74 -26.41 17.06
N MET A 294 11.76 -25.83 16.35
CA MET A 294 11.92 -25.34 14.99
C MET A 294 13.01 -24.25 14.89
N LEU A 295 13.02 -23.29 15.83
CA LEU A 295 14.05 -22.24 15.87
C LEU A 295 15.46 -22.81 16.05
N ARG A 296 15.63 -23.85 16.89
CA ARG A 296 16.93 -24.50 17.11
C ARG A 296 17.42 -25.29 15.90
N GLU A 297 16.52 -25.99 15.22
CA GLU A 297 16.87 -26.85 14.10
C GLU A 297 17.04 -26.10 12.77
N THR A 298 16.18 -25.13 12.49
CA THR A 298 16.11 -24.45 11.19
C THR A 298 16.41 -22.95 11.24
N GLY A 299 16.50 -22.36 12.43
CA GLY A 299 16.60 -20.90 12.60
C GLY A 299 15.30 -20.14 12.32
N PHE A 300 14.19 -20.85 12.10
CA PHE A 300 12.90 -20.26 11.75
C PHE A 300 11.73 -21.05 12.38
N CYS A 301 10.62 -20.35 12.69
CA CYS A 301 9.35 -20.97 13.04
C CYS A 301 8.17 -20.15 12.49
N SER A 302 7.02 -20.79 12.33
CA SER A 302 5.80 -20.08 11.91
C SER A 302 5.34 -19.08 12.97
N GLY A 303 5.26 -17.78 12.59
CA GLY A 303 4.97 -16.71 13.53
C GLY A 303 6.17 -16.24 14.34
N ILE A 304 7.40 -16.40 13.79
CA ILE A 304 8.67 -15.96 14.41
C ILE A 304 8.60 -14.50 14.92
N GLU A 305 7.82 -13.66 14.26
CA GLU A 305 7.60 -12.28 14.65
C GLU A 305 7.05 -12.12 16.08
N ASN A 306 6.33 -13.12 16.61
CA ASN A 306 5.83 -13.08 18.00
C ASN A 306 6.93 -13.25 19.05
N TYR A 307 8.13 -13.65 18.63
CA TYR A 307 9.32 -13.77 19.46
C TYR A 307 10.32 -12.65 19.20
N SER A 308 9.94 -11.59 18.46
CA SER A 308 10.84 -10.48 18.05
C SER A 308 11.61 -9.88 19.22
N ARG A 309 10.97 -9.65 20.40
CA ARG A 309 11.62 -9.16 21.61
C ARG A 309 12.82 -10.02 22.02
N HIS A 310 12.67 -11.33 22.00
CA HIS A 310 13.74 -12.26 22.36
C HIS A 310 14.83 -12.34 21.30
N LEU A 311 14.45 -12.28 20.03
CA LEU A 311 15.38 -12.34 18.90
C LEU A 311 16.25 -11.08 18.80
N THR A 312 15.68 -9.91 19.04
CA THR A 312 16.41 -8.64 19.07
C THR A 312 17.17 -8.41 20.38
N GLY A 313 16.75 -9.06 21.47
CA GLY A 313 17.28 -8.82 22.82
C GLY A 313 16.72 -7.56 23.47
N SER A 314 15.64 -7.00 22.96
CA SER A 314 14.97 -5.81 23.49
C SER A 314 14.33 -6.07 24.86
N LYS A 315 14.14 -5.02 25.64
CA LYS A 315 13.42 -5.08 26.91
C LYS A 315 11.92 -5.06 26.68
N GLU A 316 11.17 -5.46 27.70
CA GLU A 316 9.71 -5.39 27.67
C GLU A 316 9.23 -3.96 27.45
N GLY A 317 8.34 -3.77 26.48
CA GLY A 317 7.74 -2.48 26.14
C GLY A 317 8.61 -1.56 25.28
N GLU A 318 9.85 -1.93 24.97
CA GLU A 318 10.67 -1.16 24.01
C GLU A 318 9.99 -1.13 22.63
N PRO A 319 10.08 0.01 21.88
CA PRO A 319 9.54 0.09 20.56
C PRO A 319 10.22 -0.92 19.61
N PRO A 320 9.47 -1.61 18.75
CA PRO A 320 10.06 -2.48 17.76
C PRO A 320 10.78 -1.67 16.69
N HIS A 321 11.86 -2.22 16.13
CA HIS A 321 12.44 -1.64 14.92
C HIS A 321 11.45 -1.67 13.76
N CYS A 322 11.38 -0.59 13.02
CA CYS A 322 10.49 -0.43 11.87
C CYS A 322 11.25 0.09 10.64
N LEU A 323 10.55 0.40 9.55
CA LEU A 323 11.20 0.94 8.35
C LEU A 323 11.97 2.24 8.62
N MET A 324 11.47 3.08 9.54
CA MET A 324 12.07 4.38 9.84
C MET A 324 13.47 4.23 10.45
N ASP A 325 13.76 3.12 11.15
CA ASP A 325 15.09 2.83 11.70
C ASP A 325 16.13 2.46 10.62
N PHE A 326 15.69 2.15 9.39
CA PHE A 326 16.60 1.92 8.25
C PHE A 326 17.04 3.23 7.58
N PHE A 327 16.34 4.34 7.84
CA PHE A 327 16.82 5.65 7.44
C PHE A 327 17.95 6.08 8.35
N LYS A 328 19.01 6.62 7.77
CA LYS A 328 20.05 7.31 8.52
C LYS A 328 19.50 8.66 8.96
N ASP A 329 20.15 9.28 9.94
CA ASP A 329 19.81 10.63 10.38
C ASP A 329 19.67 11.60 9.18
N ASP A 330 18.85 12.65 9.35
CA ASP A 330 18.62 13.68 8.35
C ASP A 330 17.84 13.20 7.11
N TYR A 331 16.59 12.80 7.34
CA TYR A 331 15.64 12.45 6.29
C TYR A 331 14.33 13.24 6.41
N LEU A 332 13.58 13.31 5.31
CA LEU A 332 12.29 13.99 5.26
C LEU A 332 11.16 12.96 5.29
N ILE A 333 10.16 13.20 6.14
CA ILE A 333 8.89 12.47 6.10
C ILE A 333 7.86 13.33 5.38
N ILE A 334 7.12 12.77 4.43
CA ILE A 334 5.96 13.39 3.80
C ILE A 334 4.73 12.55 4.10
N ILE A 335 3.72 13.15 4.73
CA ILE A 335 2.45 12.49 5.03
C ILE A 335 1.42 12.96 4.01
N ASP A 336 1.11 12.09 3.04
CA ASP A 336 0.08 12.41 2.06
C ASP A 336 -1.32 12.13 2.61
N GLU A 337 -2.28 12.99 2.26
CA GLU A 337 -3.63 13.07 2.85
C GLU A 337 -3.56 12.97 4.39
N SER A 338 -2.76 13.84 5.01
CA SER A 338 -2.37 13.79 6.42
C SER A 338 -3.56 13.74 7.38
N HIS A 339 -4.66 14.43 7.05
CA HIS A 339 -5.92 14.43 7.81
C HIS A 339 -6.56 13.02 7.96
N ILE A 340 -6.16 12.05 7.12
CA ILE A 340 -6.58 10.63 7.22
C ILE A 340 -5.43 9.78 7.75
N THR A 341 -4.21 9.99 7.24
CA THR A 341 -3.06 9.14 7.50
C THR A 341 -2.62 9.22 8.96
N LEU A 342 -2.59 10.41 9.57
CA LEU A 342 -2.19 10.58 10.97
C LEU A 342 -3.17 9.92 11.96
N PRO A 343 -4.50 10.12 11.86
CA PRO A 343 -5.46 9.38 12.68
C PRO A 343 -5.34 7.87 12.54
N GLN A 344 -5.01 7.36 11.33
CA GLN A 344 -4.79 5.94 11.10
C GLN A 344 -3.54 5.44 11.83
N ILE A 345 -2.41 6.14 11.75
CA ILE A 345 -1.19 5.83 12.50
C ILE A 345 -1.50 5.75 14.00
N ARG A 346 -2.21 6.75 14.53
CA ARG A 346 -2.59 6.81 15.95
C ARG A 346 -3.48 5.65 16.39
N GLY A 347 -4.40 5.19 15.53
CA GLY A 347 -5.36 4.13 15.85
C GLY A 347 -4.78 2.71 15.80
N MET A 348 -3.69 2.47 15.07
CA MET A 348 -3.19 1.11 14.79
C MET A 348 -2.72 0.37 16.04
N TYR A 349 -2.00 1.03 16.94
CA TYR A 349 -1.44 0.43 18.15
C TYR A 349 -2.52 -0.16 19.07
N ALA A 350 -3.58 0.60 19.34
CA ALA A 350 -4.64 0.17 20.29
C ALA A 350 -5.39 -1.07 19.79
N GLY A 351 -5.70 -1.14 18.49
CA GLY A 351 -6.37 -2.27 17.88
C GLY A 351 -5.54 -3.56 17.93
N ASP A 352 -4.25 -3.48 17.58
CA ASP A 352 -3.35 -4.64 17.62
C ASP A 352 -3.15 -5.14 19.04
N ARG A 353 -2.92 -4.24 20.00
CA ARG A 353 -2.74 -4.57 21.42
C ARG A 353 -3.95 -5.31 22.00
N SER A 354 -5.17 -4.81 21.77
CA SER A 354 -6.41 -5.43 22.27
C SER A 354 -6.57 -6.88 21.80
N ARG A 355 -6.33 -7.11 20.51
CA ARG A 355 -6.39 -8.44 19.91
C ARG A 355 -5.35 -9.40 20.51
N LYS A 356 -4.11 -8.95 20.64
CA LYS A 356 -3.00 -9.76 21.17
C LYS A 356 -3.12 -10.04 22.67
N MET A 357 -3.65 -9.11 23.46
CA MET A 357 -3.92 -9.35 24.87
C MET A 357 -4.86 -10.55 25.06
N THR A 358 -5.92 -10.65 24.25
CA THR A 358 -6.81 -11.81 24.28
C THR A 358 -6.07 -13.12 23.98
N LEU A 359 -5.18 -13.14 22.99
CA LEU A 359 -4.36 -14.33 22.66
C LEU A 359 -3.43 -14.71 23.84
N VAL A 360 -2.85 -13.74 24.50
CA VAL A 360 -1.97 -13.96 25.68
C VAL A 360 -2.76 -14.45 26.89
N ASP A 361 -3.93 -13.88 27.18
CA ASP A 361 -4.75 -14.20 28.34
C ASP A 361 -5.34 -15.62 28.27
N TYR A 362 -5.54 -16.14 27.04
CA TYR A 362 -6.08 -17.48 26.79
C TYR A 362 -5.02 -18.50 26.35
N GLY A 363 -3.72 -18.19 26.54
CA GLY A 363 -2.62 -19.14 26.35
C GLY A 363 -2.31 -19.50 24.90
N PHE A 364 -2.64 -18.66 23.93
CA PHE A 364 -2.25 -18.85 22.52
C PHE A 364 -0.88 -18.25 22.21
N ARG A 365 -0.49 -17.20 22.93
CA ARG A 365 0.81 -16.52 22.77
C ARG A 365 1.44 -16.16 24.11
N LEU A 366 2.77 -16.08 24.15
CA LEU A 366 3.51 -15.57 25.30
C LEU A 366 3.31 -14.04 25.44
N PRO A 367 3.48 -13.46 26.63
CA PRO A 367 3.41 -12.01 26.86
C PRO A 367 4.33 -11.21 25.92
N SER A 368 5.52 -11.75 25.57
CA SER A 368 6.45 -11.13 24.61
C SER A 368 5.86 -10.84 23.22
N ALA A 369 4.81 -11.57 22.82
CA ALA A 369 4.11 -11.30 21.58
C ALA A 369 3.44 -9.91 21.54
N LEU A 370 3.20 -9.28 22.68
CA LEU A 370 2.69 -7.91 22.78
C LEU A 370 3.68 -6.87 22.26
N ASP A 371 4.99 -7.19 22.24
CA ASP A 371 6.04 -6.29 21.78
C ASP A 371 6.28 -6.36 20.26
N ASN A 372 5.73 -7.38 19.58
CA ASN A 372 5.58 -7.38 18.12
C ASN A 372 4.35 -6.55 17.73
N ARG A 373 4.50 -5.26 17.62
CA ARG A 373 3.40 -4.29 17.48
C ARG A 373 3.78 -3.15 16.54
N PRO A 374 2.83 -2.37 16.03
CA PRO A 374 3.18 -1.09 15.43
C PRO A 374 3.71 -0.12 16.51
N LEU A 375 4.43 0.90 16.08
CA LEU A 375 4.77 2.02 16.96
C LEU A 375 3.48 2.64 17.52
N ASN A 376 3.50 3.06 18.77
CA ASN A 376 2.51 4.01 19.25
C ASN A 376 2.78 5.41 18.68
N PHE A 377 1.86 6.36 18.88
CA PHE A 377 1.98 7.65 18.23
C PHE A 377 3.17 8.49 18.77
N GLU A 378 3.47 8.43 20.07
CA GLU A 378 4.61 9.12 20.66
C GLU A 378 5.95 8.55 20.16
N GLU A 379 6.02 7.22 20.01
CA GLU A 379 7.17 6.56 19.41
C GLU A 379 7.35 6.96 17.94
N PHE A 380 6.27 7.02 17.18
CA PHE A 380 6.29 7.54 15.80
C PHE A 380 6.81 8.99 15.77
N GLU A 381 6.29 9.86 16.63
CA GLU A 381 6.75 11.25 16.72
C GLU A 381 8.25 11.35 17.05
N SER A 382 8.80 10.44 17.86
CA SER A 382 10.23 10.44 18.20
C SER A 382 11.17 10.17 17.02
N HIS A 383 10.65 9.60 15.91
CA HIS A 383 11.43 9.38 14.68
C HIS A 383 11.40 10.58 13.72
N ILE A 384 10.67 11.64 14.06
CA ILE A 384 10.49 12.78 13.15
C ILE A 384 11.61 13.80 13.35
N ASP A 385 12.48 13.92 12.35
CA ASP A 385 13.39 15.06 12.24
C ASP A 385 12.70 16.23 11.53
N GLN A 386 12.24 16.02 10.31
CA GLN A 386 11.45 16.97 9.55
C GLN A 386 10.27 16.28 8.87
N MET A 387 9.09 16.90 8.93
CA MET A 387 7.87 16.35 8.36
C MET A 387 7.07 17.40 7.60
N MET A 388 6.64 17.03 6.39
CA MET A 388 5.72 17.81 5.58
C MET A 388 4.34 17.13 5.56
N PHE A 389 3.34 17.84 6.03
CA PHE A 389 1.94 17.46 5.88
C PHE A 389 1.42 17.87 4.51
N VAL A 390 0.75 16.99 3.80
CA VAL A 390 0.15 17.29 2.50
C VAL A 390 -1.34 16.97 2.56
N SER A 391 -2.18 17.97 2.42
CA SER A 391 -3.64 17.80 2.47
C SER A 391 -4.37 18.94 1.79
N ALA A 392 -5.56 18.66 1.27
CA ALA A 392 -6.51 19.72 0.86
C ALA A 392 -7.32 20.26 2.04
N THR A 393 -7.33 19.53 3.15
CA THR A 393 -8.09 19.81 4.38
C THR A 393 -7.27 19.36 5.59
N PRO A 394 -6.17 20.07 5.94
CA PRO A 394 -5.38 19.75 7.14
C PRO A 394 -6.26 19.72 8.39
N GLY A 395 -5.96 18.79 9.32
CA GLY A 395 -6.68 18.60 10.55
C GLY A 395 -6.11 19.43 11.72
N ASP A 396 -6.62 19.14 12.93
CA ASP A 396 -6.22 19.86 14.14
C ASP A 396 -4.75 19.61 14.49
N TYR A 397 -4.26 18.37 14.31
CA TYR A 397 -2.87 18.03 14.60
C TYR A 397 -1.89 18.85 13.76
N GLU A 398 -2.15 18.95 12.46
CA GLU A 398 -1.35 19.75 11.53
C GLU A 398 -1.38 21.22 11.96
N ALA A 399 -2.57 21.77 12.25
CA ALA A 399 -2.74 23.17 12.65
C ALA A 399 -2.05 23.52 13.97
N GLU A 400 -1.95 22.56 14.91
CA GLU A 400 -1.27 22.74 16.19
C GLU A 400 0.26 22.69 16.09
N HIS A 401 0.81 21.96 15.10
CA HIS A 401 2.24 21.67 15.00
C HIS A 401 2.95 22.43 13.87
N GLU A 402 2.22 22.82 12.82
CA GLU A 402 2.86 23.48 11.67
C GLU A 402 3.51 24.83 12.03
N LEU A 403 4.75 25.01 11.60
CA LEU A 403 5.48 26.27 11.70
C LEU A 403 5.32 27.13 10.45
N LEU A 404 4.96 26.51 9.34
CA LEU A 404 4.66 27.15 8.06
C LEU A 404 3.51 26.41 7.37
N ARG A 405 2.60 27.18 6.76
CA ARG A 405 1.57 26.66 5.85
C ARG A 405 1.72 27.33 4.49
N ALA A 406 2.08 26.56 3.48
CA ALA A 406 2.07 26.99 2.09
C ALA A 406 0.76 26.58 1.42
N GLU A 407 0.06 27.54 0.81
CA GLU A 407 -1.20 27.30 0.10
C GLU A 407 -0.95 27.10 -1.39
N GLN A 408 -1.56 26.05 -1.97
CA GLN A 408 -1.52 25.74 -3.39
C GLN A 408 -2.94 25.52 -3.91
N ILE A 409 -3.58 26.62 -4.29
CA ILE A 409 -5.00 26.66 -4.69
C ILE A 409 -5.14 26.65 -6.20
N ILE A 410 -4.20 27.25 -6.93
CA ILE A 410 -4.25 27.37 -8.39
C ILE A 410 -4.03 26.01 -9.06
N ARG A 411 -5.00 25.61 -9.89
CA ARG A 411 -4.87 24.48 -10.80
C ARG A 411 -4.30 24.97 -12.13
N PRO A 412 -3.21 24.37 -12.64
CA PRO A 412 -2.62 24.73 -13.95
C PRO A 412 -3.62 24.61 -15.12
N THR A 413 -4.64 23.75 -14.98
CA THR A 413 -5.69 23.53 -15.96
C THR A 413 -6.74 24.62 -16.01
N GLY A 414 -6.72 25.57 -15.06
CA GLY A 414 -7.73 26.61 -14.91
C GLY A 414 -9.06 26.15 -14.32
N LEU A 415 -9.20 24.87 -13.96
CA LEU A 415 -10.46 24.34 -13.43
C LEU A 415 -10.86 24.98 -12.10
N LEU A 416 -12.08 25.45 -12.05
CA LEU A 416 -12.69 26.06 -10.85
C LEU A 416 -13.17 24.98 -9.88
N ASP A 417 -13.22 25.33 -8.58
CA ASP A 417 -14.02 24.53 -7.65
C ASP A 417 -15.50 24.56 -8.06
N PRO A 418 -16.26 23.47 -7.86
CA PRO A 418 -17.64 23.39 -8.35
C PRO A 418 -18.57 24.36 -7.65
N GLU A 419 -19.62 24.80 -8.32
CA GLU A 419 -20.71 25.53 -7.70
C GLU A 419 -21.52 24.63 -6.80
N ILE A 420 -21.87 25.11 -5.60
CA ILE A 420 -22.68 24.39 -4.63
C ILE A 420 -24.06 25.02 -4.56
N SER A 421 -25.09 24.21 -4.78
CA SER A 421 -26.48 24.59 -4.55
C SER A 421 -27.07 23.80 -3.37
N VAL A 422 -27.79 24.48 -2.48
CA VAL A 422 -28.50 23.84 -1.37
C VAL A 422 -29.98 23.78 -1.71
N ARG A 423 -30.59 22.60 -1.62
CA ARG A 423 -32.01 22.35 -1.94
C ARG A 423 -32.70 21.64 -0.77
N PRO A 424 -34.04 21.76 -0.63
CA PRO A 424 -34.76 21.10 0.45
C PRO A 424 -34.71 19.59 0.39
N VAL A 425 -34.83 18.93 1.55
CA VAL A 425 -34.88 17.45 1.64
C VAL A 425 -36.20 16.92 1.10
N GLU A 426 -37.31 17.66 1.24
CA GLU A 426 -38.59 17.27 0.67
C GLU A 426 -38.50 17.21 -0.88
N GLY A 427 -38.80 16.05 -1.46
CA GLY A 427 -38.70 15.83 -2.89
C GLY A 427 -37.29 15.60 -3.42
N GLN A 428 -36.28 15.42 -2.55
CA GLN A 428 -34.87 15.29 -2.93
C GLN A 428 -34.62 14.18 -3.96
N ILE A 429 -35.34 13.06 -3.90
CA ILE A 429 -35.12 11.92 -4.81
C ILE A 429 -35.63 12.25 -6.20
N ASP A 430 -36.81 12.87 -6.33
CA ASP A 430 -37.36 13.27 -7.64
C ASP A 430 -36.51 14.36 -8.30
N ASP A 431 -36.05 15.33 -7.51
CA ASP A 431 -35.14 16.38 -7.98
C ASP A 431 -33.80 15.77 -8.44
N LEU A 432 -33.22 14.88 -7.64
CA LEU A 432 -31.98 14.16 -7.97
C LEU A 432 -32.11 13.37 -9.28
N ILE A 433 -33.22 12.64 -9.49
CA ILE A 433 -33.47 11.91 -10.72
C ILE A 433 -33.56 12.88 -11.92
N GLY A 434 -34.17 14.04 -11.71
CA GLY A 434 -34.21 15.12 -12.71
C GLY A 434 -32.82 15.60 -13.11
N GLU A 435 -31.93 15.84 -12.15
CA GLU A 435 -30.54 16.24 -12.40
C GLU A 435 -29.74 15.10 -13.07
N ILE A 436 -29.88 13.84 -12.59
CA ILE A 436 -29.22 12.68 -13.21
C ILE A 436 -29.60 12.58 -14.69
N LYS A 437 -30.87 12.71 -15.04
CA LYS A 437 -31.32 12.64 -16.43
C LYS A 437 -30.71 13.74 -17.30
N LYS A 438 -30.53 14.96 -16.77
CA LYS A 438 -29.87 16.05 -17.48
C LYS A 438 -28.39 15.75 -17.75
N GLU A 439 -27.69 15.25 -16.75
CA GLU A 439 -26.25 14.94 -16.88
C GLU A 439 -25.98 13.70 -17.75
N THR A 440 -26.81 12.67 -17.66
CA THR A 440 -26.67 11.48 -18.49
C THR A 440 -26.90 11.73 -19.99
N THR A 441 -27.73 12.75 -20.35
CA THR A 441 -27.87 13.17 -21.77
C THR A 441 -26.59 13.78 -22.33
N LYS A 442 -25.66 14.25 -21.46
CA LYS A 442 -24.36 14.80 -21.82
C LYS A 442 -23.24 13.74 -21.72
N HIS A 443 -23.58 12.49 -21.41
CA HIS A 443 -22.62 11.41 -21.10
C HIS A 443 -21.73 11.69 -19.90
N ASN A 444 -22.17 12.55 -18.99
CA ASN A 444 -21.46 12.84 -17.74
C ASN A 444 -21.72 11.76 -16.68
N LYS A 445 -20.84 11.69 -15.67
CA LYS A 445 -20.94 10.75 -14.56
C LYS A 445 -21.38 11.45 -13.27
N ILE A 446 -22.13 10.74 -12.46
CA ILE A 446 -22.77 11.28 -11.26
C ILE A 446 -22.34 10.48 -10.03
N LEU A 447 -22.02 11.18 -8.96
CA LEU A 447 -21.71 10.63 -7.65
C LEU A 447 -22.81 11.00 -6.65
N VAL A 448 -23.37 10.04 -5.93
CA VAL A 448 -24.40 10.26 -4.91
C VAL A 448 -23.92 9.72 -3.56
N THR A 449 -23.91 10.57 -2.53
CA THR A 449 -23.51 10.17 -1.17
C THR A 449 -24.72 10.07 -0.24
N THR A 450 -24.81 8.95 0.47
CA THR A 450 -25.84 8.64 1.46
C THR A 450 -25.23 8.50 2.85
N LEU A 451 -26.06 8.38 3.89
CA LEU A 451 -25.60 8.22 5.29
C LEU A 451 -25.48 6.78 5.74
N THR A 452 -26.25 5.86 5.14
CA THR A 452 -26.30 4.46 5.58
C THR A 452 -26.24 3.50 4.41
N LYS A 453 -25.76 2.27 4.67
CA LYS A 453 -25.69 1.18 3.68
C LYS A 453 -27.09 0.88 3.11
N ARG A 454 -28.08 0.75 3.99
CA ARG A 454 -29.47 0.49 3.60
C ARG A 454 -30.02 1.57 2.66
N MET A 455 -29.78 2.86 2.99
CA MET A 455 -30.22 3.96 2.13
C MET A 455 -29.55 3.90 0.75
N ALA A 456 -28.26 3.53 0.69
CA ALA A 456 -27.56 3.37 -0.58
C ALA A 456 -28.15 2.22 -1.42
N GLU A 457 -28.44 1.09 -0.79
CA GLU A 457 -29.04 -0.09 -1.42
C GLU A 457 -30.46 0.24 -1.94
N ASP A 458 -31.34 0.75 -1.06
CA ASP A 458 -32.72 1.10 -1.41
C ASP A 458 -32.78 2.13 -2.55
N LEU A 459 -31.89 3.15 -2.52
CA LEU A 459 -31.79 4.17 -3.56
C LEU A 459 -31.29 3.59 -4.88
N THR A 460 -30.29 2.70 -4.83
CA THR A 460 -29.76 2.03 -6.02
C THR A 460 -30.82 1.18 -6.69
N ASP A 461 -31.60 0.42 -5.95
CA ASP A 461 -32.66 -0.42 -6.48
C ASP A 461 -33.79 0.43 -7.07
N TYR A 462 -34.19 1.50 -6.40
CA TYR A 462 -35.18 2.43 -6.94
C TYR A 462 -34.71 3.10 -8.25
N MET A 463 -33.42 3.51 -8.33
CA MET A 463 -32.86 4.08 -9.55
C MET A 463 -32.83 3.07 -10.71
N LYS A 464 -32.55 1.80 -10.44
CA LYS A 464 -32.64 0.72 -11.45
C LYS A 464 -34.07 0.54 -11.96
N GLU A 465 -35.07 0.56 -11.08
CA GLU A 465 -36.49 0.44 -11.45
C GLU A 465 -36.95 1.57 -12.38
N VAL A 466 -36.44 2.79 -12.18
CA VAL A 466 -36.72 3.94 -13.06
C VAL A 466 -35.80 4.02 -14.30
N GLY A 467 -34.99 2.98 -14.54
CA GLY A 467 -34.18 2.82 -15.74
C GLY A 467 -32.86 3.56 -15.77
N ILE A 468 -32.31 3.94 -14.62
CA ILE A 468 -31.00 4.59 -14.50
C ILE A 468 -29.92 3.51 -14.39
N ARG A 469 -28.84 3.63 -15.16
CA ARG A 469 -27.64 2.77 -15.05
C ARG A 469 -26.86 3.16 -13.81
N VAL A 470 -27.03 2.43 -12.70
CA VAL A 470 -26.47 2.74 -11.39
C VAL A 470 -25.81 1.53 -10.76
N ARG A 471 -24.69 1.78 -10.06
CA ARG A 471 -24.07 0.85 -9.12
C ARG A 471 -23.88 1.49 -7.76
N TYR A 472 -23.74 0.67 -6.72
CA TYR A 472 -23.37 1.19 -5.40
C TYR A 472 -22.03 0.64 -4.93
N LEU A 473 -21.35 1.41 -4.08
CA LEU A 473 -20.04 1.09 -3.53
C LEU A 473 -20.13 1.11 -1.99
N HIS A 474 -19.71 0.01 -1.35
CA HIS A 474 -19.68 -0.10 0.12
C HIS A 474 -18.35 -0.63 0.63
N ALA A 475 -18.18 -0.64 1.97
CA ALA A 475 -16.91 -0.96 2.61
C ALA A 475 -16.50 -2.45 2.46
N ASP A 476 -17.45 -3.34 2.21
CA ASP A 476 -17.22 -4.79 2.13
C ASP A 476 -16.79 -5.25 0.72
N ILE A 477 -16.79 -4.34 -0.27
CA ILE A 477 -16.31 -4.62 -1.63
C ILE A 477 -14.78 -4.68 -1.60
N ASP A 478 -14.22 -5.73 -2.17
CA ASP A 478 -12.77 -5.90 -2.22
C ASP A 478 -12.08 -4.86 -3.13
N THR A 479 -10.76 -4.79 -3.06
CA THR A 479 -9.99 -3.78 -3.79
C THR A 479 -10.05 -3.99 -5.31
N LEU A 480 -10.15 -5.24 -5.77
CA LEU A 480 -10.21 -5.57 -7.20
C LEU A 480 -11.58 -5.21 -7.79
N GLU A 481 -12.66 -5.67 -7.17
CA GLU A 481 -14.04 -5.36 -7.58
C GLU A 481 -14.27 -3.84 -7.60
N ARG A 482 -13.70 -3.13 -6.64
CA ARG A 482 -13.74 -1.67 -6.60
C ARG A 482 -13.04 -1.03 -7.79
N ALA A 483 -11.84 -1.50 -8.14
CA ALA A 483 -11.11 -1.02 -9.32
C ALA A 483 -11.91 -1.28 -10.61
N GLU A 484 -12.61 -2.42 -10.69
CA GLU A 484 -13.50 -2.74 -11.80
C GLU A 484 -14.72 -1.81 -11.87
N ILE A 485 -15.36 -1.51 -10.73
CA ILE A 485 -16.49 -0.56 -10.68
C ILE A 485 -16.06 0.82 -11.21
N ILE A 486 -14.90 1.30 -10.79
CA ILE A 486 -14.37 2.59 -11.26
C ILE A 486 -14.06 2.54 -12.76
N ARG A 487 -13.42 1.47 -13.23
CA ARG A 487 -13.15 1.25 -14.66
C ARG A 487 -14.42 1.24 -15.47
N ASP A 488 -15.44 0.47 -15.04
CA ASP A 488 -16.70 0.32 -15.74
C ASP A 488 -17.46 1.65 -15.83
N MET A 489 -17.41 2.48 -14.77
CA MET A 489 -17.96 3.84 -14.82
C MET A 489 -17.27 4.69 -15.89
N ARG A 490 -15.95 4.63 -15.99
CA ARG A 490 -15.16 5.36 -16.99
C ARG A 490 -15.32 4.82 -18.40
N LEU A 491 -15.63 3.53 -18.55
CA LEU A 491 -15.95 2.87 -19.83
C LEU A 491 -17.42 3.02 -20.25
N ASP A 492 -18.19 3.85 -19.57
CA ASP A 492 -19.61 4.13 -19.87
C ASP A 492 -20.55 2.93 -19.70
N VAL A 493 -20.20 1.96 -18.85
CA VAL A 493 -21.07 0.82 -18.52
C VAL A 493 -22.26 1.28 -17.67
N PHE A 494 -22.02 2.24 -16.75
CA PHE A 494 -23.05 2.87 -15.93
C PHE A 494 -22.77 4.34 -15.70
N ASP A 495 -23.75 5.11 -15.20
CA ASP A 495 -23.68 6.57 -15.11
C ASP A 495 -23.62 7.08 -13.67
N VAL A 496 -24.24 6.38 -12.74
CA VAL A 496 -24.41 6.82 -11.36
C VAL A 496 -23.71 5.87 -10.39
N LEU A 497 -22.86 6.41 -9.54
CA LEU A 497 -22.25 5.68 -8.44
C LEU A 497 -22.84 6.19 -7.10
N VAL A 498 -23.49 5.30 -6.36
CA VAL A 498 -24.03 5.60 -5.04
C VAL A 498 -23.10 5.02 -3.97
N GLY A 499 -22.85 5.74 -2.89
CA GLY A 499 -22.03 5.23 -1.79
C GLY A 499 -22.16 6.04 -0.51
N ILE A 500 -21.66 5.49 0.60
CA ILE A 500 -21.72 6.13 1.92
C ILE A 500 -20.53 7.06 2.11
N ASN A 501 -19.34 6.51 2.00
CA ASN A 501 -18.08 7.24 2.18
C ASN A 501 -17.19 7.02 0.98
N LEU A 502 -17.49 7.73 -0.08
CA LEU A 502 -16.74 7.67 -1.34
C LEU A 502 -15.39 8.43 -1.27
N LEU A 503 -15.05 8.98 -0.09
CA LEU A 503 -13.84 9.77 0.13
C LEU A 503 -12.60 8.92 0.40
N ARG A 504 -12.76 7.77 1.06
CA ARG A 504 -11.63 6.95 1.55
C ARG A 504 -10.73 6.40 0.46
N GLU A 505 -11.08 6.57 -0.84
CA GLU A 505 -10.62 5.63 -1.84
C GLU A 505 -9.97 6.23 -3.08
N GLY A 506 -9.51 7.48 -2.99
CA GLY A 506 -8.75 8.07 -4.08
C GLY A 506 -9.47 8.05 -5.44
N LEU A 507 -10.82 8.17 -5.45
CA LEU A 507 -11.60 8.18 -6.68
C LEU A 507 -11.17 9.34 -7.56
N ASP A 508 -10.38 9.04 -8.57
CA ASP A 508 -9.93 9.97 -9.61
C ASP A 508 -10.70 9.75 -10.91
N ILE A 509 -11.94 10.27 -10.96
CA ILE A 509 -12.81 10.14 -12.12
C ILE A 509 -13.09 11.53 -12.68
N PRO A 510 -12.34 11.97 -13.70
CA PRO A 510 -12.52 13.31 -14.28
C PRO A 510 -13.89 13.53 -14.95
N GLU A 511 -14.59 12.46 -15.28
CA GLU A 511 -15.88 12.46 -15.95
C GLU A 511 -17.05 12.83 -15.01
N ILE A 512 -16.81 12.96 -13.69
CA ILE A 512 -17.85 13.37 -12.71
C ILE A 512 -18.17 14.84 -12.88
N SER A 513 -19.41 15.15 -13.27
CA SER A 513 -19.93 16.51 -13.37
C SER A 513 -20.86 16.88 -12.21
N LEU A 514 -21.62 15.91 -11.67
CA LEU A 514 -22.55 16.13 -10.57
C LEU A 514 -22.14 15.30 -9.34
N VAL A 515 -22.05 15.97 -8.21
CA VAL A 515 -22.00 15.31 -6.90
C VAL A 515 -23.24 15.69 -6.12
N ALA A 516 -24.05 14.73 -5.73
CA ALA A 516 -25.23 14.90 -4.90
C ALA A 516 -24.98 14.40 -3.47
N ILE A 517 -25.24 15.26 -2.49
CA ILE A 517 -25.07 14.95 -1.07
C ILE A 517 -26.45 14.94 -0.42
N LEU A 518 -26.98 13.75 -0.13
CA LEU A 518 -28.26 13.59 0.53
C LEU A 518 -28.12 13.83 2.03
N ASP A 519 -29.14 14.39 2.64
CA ASP A 519 -29.18 14.68 4.09
C ASP A 519 -27.89 15.38 4.56
N ALA A 520 -27.50 16.47 3.88
CA ALA A 520 -26.26 17.19 4.16
C ALA A 520 -26.26 17.89 5.53
N ASP A 521 -27.43 18.14 6.11
CA ASP A 521 -27.64 18.77 7.42
C ASP A 521 -27.61 17.78 8.60
N LYS A 522 -27.42 16.50 8.35
CA LYS A 522 -27.26 15.49 9.43
C LYS A 522 -25.80 15.47 9.89
N GLU A 523 -25.47 16.38 10.81
CA GLU A 523 -24.12 16.50 11.35
C GLU A 523 -23.55 15.17 11.86
N GLY A 524 -22.26 14.96 11.63
CA GLY A 524 -21.52 13.78 12.01
C GLY A 524 -20.28 13.62 11.15
N PHE A 525 -19.53 12.54 11.36
CA PHE A 525 -18.27 12.28 10.66
C PHE A 525 -18.38 12.36 9.12
N LEU A 526 -19.49 11.87 8.55
CA LEU A 526 -19.72 11.87 7.08
C LEU A 526 -20.18 13.23 6.53
N ARG A 527 -20.51 14.18 7.36
CA ARG A 527 -21.00 15.52 7.01
C ARG A 527 -20.22 16.62 7.75
N SER A 528 -19.02 16.30 8.24
CA SER A 528 -18.08 17.30 8.77
C SER A 528 -17.60 18.22 7.64
N GLU A 529 -17.09 19.39 7.98
CA GLU A 529 -16.49 20.34 7.03
C GLU A 529 -15.50 19.65 6.10
N THR A 530 -14.51 18.93 6.65
CA THR A 530 -13.50 18.18 5.90
C THR A 530 -14.13 17.17 4.93
N SER A 531 -15.13 16.42 5.40
CA SER A 531 -15.83 15.41 4.58
C SER A 531 -16.60 16.07 3.42
N LEU A 532 -17.25 17.18 3.66
CA LEU A 532 -17.98 17.93 2.64
C LEU A 532 -17.03 18.53 1.60
N ILE A 533 -15.94 19.20 2.01
CA ILE A 533 -14.93 19.74 1.08
C ILE A 533 -14.32 18.65 0.20
N GLN A 534 -13.98 17.50 0.78
CA GLN A 534 -13.43 16.36 0.04
C GLN A 534 -14.44 15.80 -0.98
N THR A 535 -15.71 15.69 -0.60
CA THR A 535 -16.78 15.22 -1.47
C THR A 535 -17.02 16.20 -2.63
N VAL A 536 -17.13 17.48 -2.33
CA VAL A 536 -17.25 18.58 -3.31
C VAL A 536 -16.10 18.56 -4.30
N GLY A 537 -14.87 18.33 -3.82
CA GLY A 537 -13.66 18.28 -4.63
C GLY A 537 -13.65 17.16 -5.70
N ARG A 538 -14.55 16.17 -5.61
CA ARG A 538 -14.67 15.12 -6.65
C ARG A 538 -15.21 15.66 -7.99
N ALA A 539 -16.01 16.72 -7.97
CA ALA A 539 -16.48 17.39 -9.18
C ALA A 539 -15.51 18.46 -9.73
N ALA A 540 -14.43 18.78 -9.01
CA ALA A 540 -13.49 19.85 -9.37
C ALA A 540 -12.57 19.55 -10.57
N ARG A 541 -12.67 18.37 -11.17
CA ARG A 541 -11.89 17.95 -12.37
C ARG A 541 -12.66 18.10 -13.68
N ASN A 542 -13.93 18.44 -13.58
CA ASN A 542 -14.80 18.68 -14.72
C ASN A 542 -15.12 20.17 -14.82
N ALA A 543 -15.00 20.74 -16.01
CA ALA A 543 -15.30 22.16 -16.24
C ALA A 543 -16.78 22.51 -16.00
N GLU A 544 -17.71 21.54 -16.16
CA GLU A 544 -19.13 21.67 -15.84
C GLU A 544 -19.47 21.14 -14.42
N GLY A 545 -18.45 20.93 -13.56
CA GLY A 545 -18.61 20.36 -12.23
C GLY A 545 -19.51 21.21 -11.34
N HIS A 546 -20.53 20.59 -10.73
CA HIS A 546 -21.42 21.21 -9.75
C HIS A 546 -21.86 20.24 -8.67
N VAL A 547 -22.30 20.79 -7.52
CA VAL A 547 -22.70 20.01 -6.36
C VAL A 547 -24.08 20.42 -5.89
N VAL A 548 -24.91 19.44 -5.57
CA VAL A 548 -26.22 19.65 -4.93
C VAL A 548 -26.17 19.06 -3.53
N MET A 549 -26.39 19.90 -2.52
CA MET A 549 -26.58 19.51 -1.12
C MET A 549 -28.06 19.55 -0.78
N TYR A 550 -28.63 18.42 -0.37
CA TYR A 550 -30.01 18.38 0.09
C TYR A 550 -30.03 18.56 1.63
N ALA A 551 -30.62 19.66 2.06
CA ALA A 551 -30.64 20.04 3.47
C ALA A 551 -31.80 21.00 3.75
N ASP A 552 -32.46 20.83 4.90
CA ASP A 552 -33.49 21.75 5.38
C ASP A 552 -32.91 22.87 6.26
N ASN A 553 -31.73 22.57 6.90
CA ASN A 553 -31.04 23.52 7.76
C ASN A 553 -29.59 23.70 7.30
N MET A 554 -29.08 24.93 7.39
CA MET A 554 -27.68 25.22 7.15
C MET A 554 -26.85 24.95 8.41
N THR A 555 -26.05 23.89 8.43
CA THR A 555 -25.15 23.58 9.55
C THR A 555 -23.86 24.39 9.46
N ASP A 556 -23.10 24.47 10.56
CA ASP A 556 -21.82 25.18 10.59
C ASP A 556 -20.79 24.48 9.66
N SER A 557 -20.77 23.16 9.62
CA SER A 557 -19.93 22.38 8.70
C SER A 557 -20.26 22.65 7.23
N MET A 558 -21.55 22.74 6.87
CA MET A 558 -21.96 23.10 5.51
C MET A 558 -21.54 24.53 5.16
N ARG A 559 -21.74 25.47 6.08
CA ARG A 559 -21.38 26.90 5.88
C ARG A 559 -19.89 27.03 5.62
N ALA A 560 -19.04 26.44 6.48
CA ALA A 560 -17.59 26.46 6.34
C ALA A 560 -17.14 25.83 5.01
N ALA A 561 -17.69 24.68 4.64
CA ALA A 561 -17.37 24.02 3.38
C ALA A 561 -17.75 24.87 2.15
N ILE A 562 -18.92 25.52 2.16
CA ILE A 562 -19.39 26.38 1.08
C ILE A 562 -18.52 27.66 0.98
N GLU A 563 -18.22 28.29 2.10
CA GLU A 563 -17.41 29.51 2.14
C GLU A 563 -15.99 29.24 1.63
N GLU A 564 -15.35 28.14 2.07
CA GLU A 564 -14.03 27.77 1.61
C GLU A 564 -14.01 27.39 0.11
N THR A 565 -15.01 26.64 -0.37
CA THR A 565 -15.13 26.32 -1.79
C THR A 565 -15.28 27.59 -2.64
N ASN A 566 -16.08 28.54 -2.19
CA ASN A 566 -16.27 29.82 -2.88
C ASN A 566 -15.02 30.70 -2.84
N ARG A 567 -14.27 30.70 -1.73
CA ARG A 567 -12.95 31.35 -1.62
C ARG A 567 -11.98 30.82 -2.67
N ARG A 568 -11.82 29.50 -2.72
CA ARG A 568 -10.93 28.82 -3.68
C ARG A 568 -11.35 29.10 -5.12
N ARG A 569 -12.65 29.02 -5.41
CA ARG A 569 -13.22 29.32 -6.72
C ARG A 569 -12.90 30.76 -7.17
N SER A 570 -13.07 31.74 -6.28
CA SER A 570 -12.80 33.14 -6.58
C SER A 570 -11.33 33.41 -6.87
N ILE A 571 -10.42 32.79 -6.10
CA ILE A 571 -8.97 32.91 -6.32
C ILE A 571 -8.60 32.34 -7.70
N GLN A 572 -9.08 31.15 -8.03
CA GLN A 572 -8.82 30.51 -9.32
C GLN A 572 -9.41 31.31 -10.48
N GLN A 573 -10.62 31.84 -10.34
CA GLN A 573 -11.28 32.64 -11.37
C GLN A 573 -10.47 33.90 -11.66
N LYS A 574 -10.06 34.64 -10.63
CA LYS A 574 -9.23 35.84 -10.77
C LYS A 574 -7.92 35.51 -11.50
N TYR A 575 -7.25 34.43 -11.12
CA TYR A 575 -6.02 33.99 -11.78
C TYR A 575 -6.25 33.65 -13.26
N ASN A 576 -7.35 32.97 -13.60
CA ASN A 576 -7.71 32.66 -14.98
C ASN A 576 -7.94 33.93 -15.82
N GLU A 577 -8.65 34.92 -15.26
CA GLU A 577 -8.91 36.22 -15.93
C GLU A 577 -7.62 36.99 -16.18
N GLU A 578 -6.71 37.05 -15.20
CA GLU A 578 -5.41 37.72 -15.31
C GLU A 578 -4.48 37.09 -16.33
N HIS A 579 -4.54 35.76 -16.50
CA HIS A 579 -3.67 35.00 -17.37
C HIS A 579 -4.33 34.53 -18.68
N GLY A 580 -5.60 34.86 -18.90
CA GLY A 580 -6.36 34.47 -20.10
C GLY A 580 -6.54 32.95 -20.24
N ILE A 581 -6.66 32.23 -19.12
CA ILE A 581 -6.79 30.77 -19.09
C ILE A 581 -8.28 30.37 -19.20
N THR A 582 -8.59 29.50 -20.15
CA THR A 582 -9.91 28.88 -20.26
C THR A 582 -9.90 27.52 -19.59
N PRO A 583 -10.79 27.24 -18.59
CA PRO A 583 -10.88 25.95 -17.92
C PRO A 583 -11.09 24.80 -18.91
N GLN A 584 -10.32 23.73 -18.76
CA GLN A 584 -10.45 22.54 -19.59
C GLN A 584 -10.56 21.28 -18.74
N THR A 585 -11.57 20.45 -19.02
CA THR A 585 -11.72 19.14 -18.36
C THR A 585 -10.52 18.26 -18.62
N ILE A 586 -9.98 17.64 -17.55
CA ILE A 586 -8.85 16.73 -17.63
C ILE A 586 -9.29 15.45 -18.36
N LYS A 587 -8.56 15.07 -19.41
CA LYS A 587 -8.74 13.79 -20.09
C LYS A 587 -7.61 12.85 -19.70
N LYS A 588 -7.89 11.86 -18.86
CA LYS A 588 -6.94 10.78 -18.53
C LYS A 588 -7.26 9.51 -19.32
N ALA A 589 -6.25 8.88 -19.90
CA ALA A 589 -6.43 7.58 -20.53
C ALA A 589 -6.85 6.51 -19.50
N VAL A 590 -7.81 5.66 -19.82
CA VAL A 590 -8.30 4.59 -18.93
C VAL A 590 -7.23 3.53 -18.64
N ARG A 591 -6.15 3.51 -19.42
CA ARG A 591 -5.09 2.48 -19.35
C ARG A 591 -4.24 2.48 -18.09
N ASP A 592 -4.09 3.63 -17.40
CA ASP A 592 -3.05 3.79 -16.38
C ASP A 592 -3.38 3.13 -15.02
N LEU A 593 -4.64 3.01 -14.66
CA LEU A 593 -5.05 2.37 -13.39
C LEU A 593 -4.93 0.84 -13.41
N ILE A 594 -5.01 0.22 -14.58
CA ILE A 594 -5.00 -1.23 -14.75
C ILE A 594 -3.56 -1.77 -14.89
N SER A 595 -2.62 -0.98 -15.43
CA SER A 595 -1.24 -1.43 -15.61
C SER A 595 -0.49 -1.56 -14.29
N ILE A 596 -0.78 -0.71 -13.31
CA ILE A 596 -0.15 -0.76 -11.99
C ILE A 596 -0.77 -1.89 -11.14
N SER A 597 -2.09 -2.09 -11.22
CA SER A 597 -2.76 -3.21 -10.55
C SER A 597 -2.52 -4.56 -11.24
N LYS A 598 -2.31 -4.59 -12.56
CA LYS A 598 -1.97 -5.83 -13.30
C LYS A 598 -0.50 -6.24 -13.18
N ALA A 599 0.40 -5.34 -12.84
CA ALA A 599 1.77 -5.70 -12.45
C ALA A 599 1.81 -6.37 -11.07
N VAL A 600 0.74 -6.26 -10.29
CA VAL A 600 0.60 -6.79 -8.92
C VAL A 600 -0.38 -7.99 -8.87
N VAL A 601 -1.20 -8.21 -9.91
CA VAL A 601 -2.20 -9.29 -9.93
C VAL A 601 -1.99 -10.13 -11.18
N LYS A 602 -1.70 -11.41 -11.00
CA LYS A 602 -1.69 -12.43 -12.06
C LYS A 602 -3.03 -12.43 -12.80
N GLU A 603 -3.00 -12.56 -14.14
CA GLU A 603 -4.20 -12.66 -14.96
C GLU A 603 -5.11 -13.82 -14.52
N GLU A 604 -6.11 -13.55 -13.73
CA GLU A 604 -7.25 -14.46 -13.66
C GLU A 604 -8.05 -14.36 -14.97
N VAL A 605 -8.22 -15.48 -15.61
CA VAL A 605 -9.08 -15.59 -16.81
C VAL A 605 -10.52 -15.42 -16.35
N THR A 606 -11.05 -14.20 -16.46
CA THR A 606 -12.48 -13.92 -16.22
C THR A 606 -13.30 -14.39 -17.42
N PHE A 607 -14.34 -15.16 -17.15
CA PHE A 607 -15.30 -15.59 -18.14
C PHE A 607 -16.40 -14.53 -18.31
N GLU A 608 -16.80 -14.22 -19.54
CA GLU A 608 -17.88 -13.26 -19.83
C GLU A 608 -19.27 -13.70 -19.27
N LYS A 609 -19.41 -14.96 -18.87
CA LYS A 609 -20.61 -15.55 -18.27
C LYS A 609 -20.20 -16.60 -17.25
N ASP A 610 -20.94 -16.71 -16.15
CA ASP A 610 -20.74 -17.74 -15.14
C ASP A 610 -20.89 -19.14 -15.77
N PRO A 611 -19.87 -20.01 -15.69
CA PRO A 611 -19.91 -21.35 -16.26
C PRO A 611 -21.12 -22.20 -15.82
N GLU A 612 -21.59 -22.02 -14.58
CA GLU A 612 -22.77 -22.71 -14.05
C GLU A 612 -24.09 -22.30 -14.74
N SER A 613 -24.11 -21.12 -15.37
CA SER A 613 -25.27 -20.59 -16.10
C SER A 613 -25.24 -20.86 -17.61
N MET A 614 -24.19 -21.54 -18.10
CA MET A 614 -23.99 -21.80 -19.52
C MET A 614 -24.75 -23.04 -20.00
N SER A 615 -25.25 -22.98 -21.23
CA SER A 615 -25.77 -24.17 -21.91
C SER A 615 -24.59 -25.12 -22.28
N ARG A 616 -24.89 -26.40 -22.44
CA ARG A 616 -23.90 -27.41 -22.83
C ARG A 616 -23.03 -27.00 -24.03
N LYS A 617 -23.63 -26.42 -25.07
CA LYS A 617 -22.90 -25.95 -26.27
C LYS A 617 -21.97 -24.75 -25.97
N GLU A 618 -22.37 -23.86 -25.07
CA GLU A 618 -21.56 -22.73 -24.65
C GLU A 618 -20.38 -23.21 -23.82
N LEU A 619 -20.59 -24.20 -22.94
CA LEU A 619 -19.54 -24.81 -22.11
C LEU A 619 -18.52 -25.60 -22.94
N GLU A 620 -18.97 -26.37 -23.95
CA GLU A 620 -18.08 -27.04 -24.90
C GLU A 620 -17.22 -26.07 -25.71
N LYS A 621 -17.78 -24.94 -26.12
CA LYS A 621 -17.03 -23.88 -26.83
C LYS A 621 -16.02 -23.24 -25.92
N LEU A 622 -16.38 -22.95 -24.65
CA LEU A 622 -15.49 -22.39 -23.65
C LEU A 622 -14.31 -23.32 -23.35
N ILE A 623 -14.55 -24.64 -23.21
CA ILE A 623 -13.52 -25.65 -23.03
C ILE A 623 -12.53 -25.65 -24.21
N ALA A 624 -13.04 -25.54 -25.42
CA ALA A 624 -12.19 -25.50 -26.62
C ALA A 624 -11.33 -24.21 -26.66
N ASP A 625 -11.88 -23.07 -26.26
CA ASP A 625 -11.14 -21.80 -26.19
C ASP A 625 -10.06 -21.81 -25.08
N VAL A 626 -10.38 -22.35 -23.89
CA VAL A 626 -9.41 -22.53 -22.80
C VAL A 626 -8.30 -23.48 -23.21
N GLN A 627 -8.63 -24.58 -23.90
CA GLN A 627 -7.64 -25.53 -24.43
C GLN A 627 -6.68 -24.88 -25.43
N LYS A 628 -7.22 -24.03 -26.30
CA LYS A 628 -6.40 -23.29 -27.28
C LYS A 628 -5.47 -22.28 -26.61
N LYS A 629 -5.96 -21.57 -25.59
CA LYS A 629 -5.15 -20.64 -24.78
C LYS A 629 -4.05 -21.38 -24.01
N MET A 630 -4.38 -22.54 -23.43
CA MET A 630 -3.41 -23.41 -22.73
C MET A 630 -2.29 -23.88 -23.67
N GLN A 631 -2.65 -24.34 -24.88
CA GLN A 631 -1.66 -24.77 -25.88
C GLN A 631 -0.77 -23.61 -26.34
N LYS A 632 -1.34 -22.41 -26.47
CA LYS A 632 -0.58 -21.21 -26.82
C LYS A 632 0.38 -20.82 -25.69
N ALA A 633 -0.09 -20.79 -24.44
CA ALA A 633 0.75 -20.51 -23.28
C ALA A 633 1.92 -21.51 -23.16
N ALA A 634 1.66 -22.80 -23.42
CA ALA A 634 2.69 -23.84 -23.45
C ALA A 634 3.70 -23.64 -24.62
N ALA A 635 3.23 -23.22 -25.79
CA ALA A 635 4.10 -22.91 -26.93
C ALA A 635 4.96 -21.67 -26.68
N ASP A 636 4.43 -20.69 -25.96
CA ASP A 636 5.12 -19.47 -25.52
C ASP A 636 6.01 -19.69 -24.28
N LEU A 637 6.20 -20.98 -23.85
CA LEU A 637 6.98 -21.42 -22.68
C LEU A 637 6.50 -20.88 -21.33
N ASN A 638 5.27 -20.34 -21.28
CA ASN A 638 4.63 -19.91 -20.04
C ASN A 638 3.90 -21.10 -19.38
N PHE A 639 4.68 -21.97 -18.75
CA PHE A 639 4.18 -23.24 -18.18
C PHE A 639 3.25 -23.02 -16.98
N GLU A 640 3.38 -21.94 -16.24
CA GLU A 640 2.52 -21.60 -15.11
C GLU A 640 1.10 -21.24 -15.59
N ALA A 641 0.98 -20.32 -16.54
CA ALA A 641 -0.29 -20.01 -17.19
C ALA A 641 -0.90 -21.24 -17.92
N ALA A 642 -0.07 -22.09 -18.50
CA ALA A 642 -0.54 -23.33 -19.11
C ALA A 642 -1.09 -24.32 -18.06
N ALA A 643 -0.49 -24.39 -16.85
CA ALA A 643 -0.97 -25.25 -15.77
C ALA A 643 -2.31 -24.73 -15.20
N GLU A 644 -2.44 -23.43 -14.97
CA GLU A 644 -3.70 -22.82 -14.50
C GLU A 644 -4.86 -23.04 -15.51
N LEU A 645 -4.59 -22.83 -16.80
CA LEU A 645 -5.57 -23.08 -17.86
C LEU A 645 -5.95 -24.56 -17.98
N ARG A 646 -4.99 -25.48 -17.69
CA ARG A 646 -5.26 -26.92 -17.61
C ARG A 646 -6.22 -27.25 -16.47
N ASP A 647 -5.97 -26.70 -15.30
CA ASP A 647 -6.75 -26.97 -14.10
C ASP A 647 -8.19 -26.40 -14.27
N LYS A 648 -8.34 -25.20 -14.81
CA LYS A 648 -9.64 -24.64 -15.22
C LYS A 648 -10.35 -25.49 -16.28
N MET A 649 -9.62 -26.01 -17.25
CA MET A 649 -10.18 -26.91 -18.26
C MET A 649 -10.73 -28.22 -17.64
N ILE A 650 -10.04 -28.76 -16.63
CA ILE A 650 -10.48 -29.96 -15.90
C ILE A 650 -11.77 -29.66 -15.14
N GLU A 651 -11.86 -28.52 -14.46
CA GLU A 651 -13.03 -28.06 -13.74
C GLU A 651 -14.25 -27.92 -14.68
N LEU A 652 -14.10 -27.22 -15.81
CA LEU A 652 -15.14 -27.06 -16.81
C LEU A 652 -15.59 -28.39 -17.44
N LYS A 653 -14.68 -29.34 -17.65
CA LYS A 653 -15.01 -30.69 -18.12
C LYS A 653 -15.81 -31.48 -17.08
N THR A 654 -15.48 -31.31 -15.79
CA THR A 654 -16.21 -31.95 -14.69
C THR A 654 -17.64 -31.37 -14.61
N MET A 655 -17.80 -30.04 -14.77
CA MET A 655 -19.11 -29.40 -14.85
C MET A 655 -19.91 -29.93 -16.04
N LEU A 656 -19.30 -30.07 -17.20
CA LEU A 656 -19.97 -30.60 -18.42
C LEU A 656 -20.43 -32.07 -18.20
N GLN A 657 -19.65 -32.90 -17.48
CA GLN A 657 -20.05 -34.27 -17.14
C GLN A 657 -21.19 -34.33 -16.12
N ASN A 658 -21.29 -33.35 -15.23
CA ASN A 658 -22.37 -33.29 -14.25
C ASN A 658 -23.68 -32.72 -14.82
N MET A 659 -23.69 -32.26 -16.05
CA MET A 659 -24.89 -31.83 -16.77
C MET A 659 -25.63 -32.99 -17.52
N ASP A 660 -25.03 -34.21 -17.50
CA ASP A 660 -25.67 -35.44 -17.97
C ASP A 660 -26.38 -36.12 -16.78
#